data_4f65c95317e8414e699c96b155d95d62
#
_entry.id   4f65c95317e8414e699c96b155d95d62
#
_cell.length_a   1.000
_cell.length_b   1.000
_cell.length_c   1.000
_cell.angle_alpha   90.00
_cell.angle_beta   90.00
_cell.angle_gamma   90.00
#
_symmetry.space_group_name_H-M   'P 1'
#
loop_
_entity.id
_entity.type
_entity.pdbx_description
1 polymer ?
#
loop_
_entity_poly.entity_id
_entity_poly.type
_entity_poly.pdbx_seq_one_letter_code
_entity_poly.pdbx_strand_id
1 'polypeptide(L)'
;GLSHPGIGPARLLKGKDKVFEIHKETFQYGQHTVTLETGEIARQAGGSVIVTVDDTVVLATVVAAKSAKPGQDFFPLTVDYVEKFYAAGRIPGGFFKREGKGTEQETLNARLIDRPLRPLFPEGFFNEVQVTLTVMSINPEVNPDIPAMLGASAALSIAGIPFNGPVGGARVGYINDQYVLNPTATQLKDSKMDLIVAGTEAAVLMVESEAHELSEEIMLGGIMFGHEQMQAAINAIHALTAKAGKPEWDWKPAPVNEPLLAAVTELAGEKLAAAYKMTEKQARSQRLKEISAEVAAELPAKLTEEQRAGITNADVGDIMFGLEAKIVRGQILNGEPRIDGRDTRTVRPITVRTGVLPRAHGSALFTRGETQALVVTTLGTGRDEQMIDAVAGEYRDRFMFHYNMPPYATGECGRMGAPKRREIGHGRLARRAVEMMLPAPEDFQYTMRVVSEITESNGSSSMASVCGGALSLMDAGVPLKQLVAGIAMGLIKEENKFAVLTDILGDEDHLGDMDFKVAGTENGVTALQMDIKIQGITKEIMQVALAQAREGRMHILGIMKEATGGNVGELSAYAPRMITMKINPEKIRDVIGKGGATIRGITEQTGASIDIKEDGSITIASVDGDAGERAKKLIEDITAE
;
A
#
# COMPACT_ATOMS: atom_id res chain seq x y z
N GLY A 1 31.76 17.78 -16.22
CA GLY A 1 32.07 17.37 -14.87
C GLY A 1 32.11 18.58 -13.95
N LEU A 2 30.96 19.04 -13.44
CA LEU A 2 30.90 20.01 -12.35
C LEU A 2 30.65 19.17 -11.08
N SER A 3 31.71 18.92 -10.31
CA SER A 3 31.60 18.45 -8.94
C SER A 3 30.94 19.57 -8.13
N HIS A 4 29.68 19.36 -7.72
CA HIS A 4 29.08 20.23 -6.72
C HIS A 4 29.84 20.05 -5.40
N PRO A 5 30.22 21.16 -4.74
CA PRO A 5 30.79 21.05 -3.41
C PRO A 5 29.75 20.46 -2.48
N GLY A 6 30.07 19.37 -1.82
CA GLY A 6 29.31 18.88 -0.69
C GLY A 6 29.00 20.01 0.27
N ILE A 7 27.95 19.89 1.08
CA ILE A 7 27.57 20.85 2.12
C ILE A 7 28.88 21.29 2.80
N GLY A 8 29.34 22.48 2.45
CA GLY A 8 30.61 22.99 2.94
C GLY A 8 30.57 23.05 4.46
N PRO A 9 31.69 22.80 5.14
CA PRO A 9 31.74 22.92 6.57
C PRO A 9 31.22 24.32 6.95
N ALA A 10 30.21 24.34 7.83
CA ALA A 10 29.69 25.58 8.38
C ALA A 10 30.90 26.45 8.80
N ARG A 11 31.02 27.67 8.25
CA ARG A 11 31.99 28.64 8.72
C ARG A 11 31.64 28.95 10.16
N LEU A 12 32.18 28.16 11.09
CA LEU A 12 32.09 28.41 12.51
C LEU A 12 32.80 29.74 12.78
N LEU A 13 32.04 30.71 13.24
CA LEU A 13 32.59 31.87 13.90
C LEU A 13 33.46 31.31 15.06
N LYS A 14 34.77 31.65 15.02
CA LYS A 14 35.70 31.28 16.09
C LYS A 14 35.31 32.03 17.37
N GLY A 15 34.40 31.44 18.15
CA GLY A 15 33.93 31.92 19.46
C GLY A 15 33.71 30.74 20.37
N LYS A 16 34.06 30.90 21.60
CA LYS A 16 34.39 29.92 22.62
C LYS A 16 33.35 28.89 23.06
N ASP A 17 32.16 28.81 22.46
CA ASP A 17 31.16 27.80 22.81
C ASP A 17 30.63 27.09 21.57
N LYS A 18 30.74 25.76 21.51
CA LYS A 18 30.10 24.93 20.50
C LYS A 18 28.58 25.10 20.67
N VAL A 19 27.95 25.83 19.73
CA VAL A 19 26.50 26.05 19.76
C VAL A 19 25.74 24.73 19.49
N PHE A 20 26.34 23.84 18.69
CA PHE A 20 25.74 22.57 18.30
C PHE A 20 26.65 21.40 18.62
N GLU A 21 26.07 20.31 19.13
CA GLU A 21 26.73 19.04 19.31
C GLU A 21 26.27 18.09 18.21
N ILE A 22 27.03 18.04 17.12
CA ILE A 22 26.68 17.30 15.90
C ILE A 22 27.30 15.91 15.96
N HIS A 23 26.48 14.90 15.71
CA HIS A 23 26.90 13.51 15.57
C HIS A 23 26.50 12.96 14.21
N LYS A 24 27.40 12.23 13.58
CA LYS A 24 27.22 11.64 12.24
C LYS A 24 27.61 10.17 12.24
N GLU A 25 26.85 9.39 11.47
CA GLU A 25 27.23 8.05 11.03
C GLU A 25 27.13 7.94 9.54
N THR A 26 28.14 7.40 8.90
CA THR A 26 28.20 7.21 7.44
C THR A 26 28.47 5.75 7.16
N PHE A 27 27.74 5.19 6.20
CA PHE A 27 27.91 3.80 5.79
C PHE A 27 27.62 3.62 4.30
N GLN A 28 28.18 2.56 3.73
CA GLN A 28 27.91 2.15 2.36
C GLN A 28 26.64 1.30 2.32
N TYR A 29 25.74 1.62 1.39
CA TYR A 29 24.44 0.93 1.26
C TYR A 29 24.19 0.58 -0.22
N GLY A 30 24.66 -0.59 -0.64
CA GLY A 30 24.78 -0.90 -2.06
C GLY A 30 25.80 0.03 -2.71
N GLN A 31 25.41 0.66 -3.79
CA GLN A 31 26.25 1.64 -4.50
C GLN A 31 26.19 3.06 -3.90
N HIS A 32 25.40 3.27 -2.84
CA HIS A 32 25.17 4.57 -2.26
C HIS A 32 25.93 4.77 -0.95
N THR A 33 26.27 6.02 -0.67
CA THR A 33 26.75 6.44 0.64
C THR A 33 25.61 7.10 1.41
N VAL A 34 25.31 6.59 2.60
CA VAL A 34 24.27 7.10 3.48
C VAL A 34 24.91 7.77 4.69
N THR A 35 24.46 8.98 5.00
CA THR A 35 24.86 9.71 6.21
C THR A 35 23.63 10.02 7.05
N LEU A 36 23.72 9.65 8.32
CA LEU A 36 22.74 10.00 9.36
C LEU A 36 23.37 11.08 10.25
N GLU A 37 22.69 12.22 10.44
CA GLU A 37 23.20 13.34 11.19
C GLU A 37 22.14 13.87 12.17
N THR A 38 22.57 14.23 13.38
CA THR A 38 21.70 14.83 14.39
C THR A 38 22.46 15.91 15.19
N GLY A 39 21.74 16.80 15.85
CA GLY A 39 22.27 17.75 16.81
C GLY A 39 22.23 19.23 16.39
N GLU A 40 21.96 19.54 15.13
CA GLU A 40 21.93 20.93 14.62
C GLU A 40 20.52 21.41 14.31
N ILE A 41 19.75 20.62 13.58
CA ILE A 41 18.44 21.02 13.03
C ILE A 41 17.30 20.46 13.87
N ALA A 42 16.24 21.27 14.07
CA ALA A 42 15.00 20.86 14.76
C ALA A 42 15.23 20.36 16.20
N ARG A 43 16.01 21.07 16.99
CA ARG A 43 16.42 20.67 18.35
C ARG A 43 15.29 20.62 19.39
N GLN A 44 14.13 21.21 19.12
CA GLN A 44 12.96 21.13 20.00
C GLN A 44 12.16 19.83 19.82
N ALA A 45 12.36 19.12 18.73
CA ALA A 45 11.76 17.81 18.54
C ALA A 45 12.36 16.80 19.53
N GLY A 46 11.58 15.78 19.88
CA GLY A 46 12.06 14.68 20.74
C GLY A 46 13.24 13.94 20.11
N GLY A 47 13.18 13.73 18.80
CA GLY A 47 14.28 13.23 17.97
C GLY A 47 14.27 13.91 16.62
N SER A 48 15.46 14.19 16.08
CA SER A 48 15.60 14.79 14.76
C SER A 48 16.84 14.25 14.06
N VAL A 49 16.70 13.80 12.84
CA VAL A 49 17.79 13.22 12.04
C VAL A 49 17.71 13.75 10.61
N ILE A 50 18.84 14.13 10.05
CA ILE A 50 19.01 14.40 8.62
C ILE A 50 19.59 13.14 7.99
N VAL A 51 18.91 12.60 7.00
CA VAL A 51 19.40 11.49 6.19
C VAL A 51 19.81 12.01 4.83
N THR A 52 21.03 11.73 4.44
CA THR A 52 21.56 12.10 3.12
C THR A 52 21.99 10.84 2.38
N VAL A 53 21.40 10.63 1.21
CA VAL A 53 21.78 9.55 0.29
C VAL A 53 22.09 10.19 -1.05
N ASP A 54 23.37 10.23 -1.42
CA ASP A 54 23.86 11.03 -2.54
C ASP A 54 23.37 12.49 -2.35
N ASP A 55 22.52 13.03 -3.22
CA ASP A 55 21.98 14.39 -3.09
C ASP A 55 20.53 14.40 -2.55
N THR A 56 19.97 13.25 -2.22
CA THR A 56 18.66 13.18 -1.60
C THR A 56 18.78 13.40 -0.10
N VAL A 57 18.06 14.38 0.42
CA VAL A 57 18.10 14.77 1.85
C VAL A 57 16.70 14.78 2.42
N VAL A 58 16.53 14.07 3.54
CA VAL A 58 15.26 14.00 4.28
C VAL A 58 15.50 14.44 5.73
N LEU A 59 14.67 15.36 6.21
CA LEU A 59 14.58 15.69 7.64
C LEU A 59 13.51 14.82 8.28
N ALA A 60 13.91 13.98 9.23
CA ALA A 60 13.02 13.16 10.03
C ALA A 60 12.92 13.74 11.45
N THR A 61 11.70 14.01 11.88
CA THR A 61 11.44 14.51 13.25
C THR A 61 10.39 13.67 13.95
N VAL A 62 10.54 13.51 15.25
CA VAL A 62 9.60 12.79 16.11
C VAL A 62 9.29 13.62 17.33
N VAL A 63 8.00 13.75 17.63
CA VAL A 63 7.50 14.34 18.87
C VAL A 63 6.50 13.38 19.49
N ALA A 64 6.63 13.14 20.78
CA ALA A 64 5.69 12.31 21.53
C ALA A 64 5.14 13.07 22.73
N ALA A 65 3.84 12.94 22.97
CA ALA A 65 3.21 13.45 24.19
C ALA A 65 3.72 12.67 25.41
N LYS A 66 3.91 13.35 26.52
CA LYS A 66 4.45 12.75 27.74
C LYS A 66 3.47 11.82 28.47
N SER A 67 2.18 11.93 28.17
CA SER A 67 1.12 11.09 28.72
C SER A 67 0.03 10.84 27.69
N ALA A 68 -0.70 9.75 27.85
CA ALA A 68 -1.88 9.46 27.06
C ALA A 68 -3.04 10.37 27.48
N LYS A 69 -3.92 10.70 26.52
CA LYS A 69 -5.18 11.41 26.82
C LYS A 69 -6.09 10.49 27.66
N PRO A 70 -6.87 11.05 28.62
CA PRO A 70 -7.82 10.25 29.38
C PRO A 70 -8.79 9.52 28.46
N GLY A 71 -9.01 8.21 28.70
CA GLY A 71 -9.90 7.38 27.89
C GLY A 71 -9.32 6.93 26.54
N GLN A 72 -8.05 7.19 26.28
CA GLN A 72 -7.40 6.73 25.04
C GLN A 72 -7.30 5.22 25.02
N ASP A 73 -7.87 4.59 24.01
CA ASP A 73 -7.97 3.13 23.87
C ASP A 73 -7.23 2.56 22.64
N PHE A 74 -6.54 3.43 21.91
CA PHE A 74 -5.71 3.05 20.76
C PHE A 74 -4.42 3.88 20.71
N PHE A 75 -3.44 3.41 19.95
CA PHE A 75 -2.18 4.11 19.76
C PHE A 75 -2.30 5.19 18.66
N PRO A 76 -2.26 6.49 19.03
CA PRO A 76 -2.42 7.58 18.07
C PRO A 76 -1.08 7.97 17.44
N LEU A 77 -0.56 7.10 16.58
CA LEU A 77 0.61 7.36 15.74
C LEU A 77 0.18 8.03 14.44
N THR A 78 0.80 9.16 14.14
CA THR A 78 0.65 9.83 12.84
C THR A 78 2.01 9.91 12.17
N VAL A 79 2.09 9.40 10.95
CA VAL A 79 3.26 9.54 10.07
C VAL A 79 2.86 10.46 8.92
N ASP A 80 3.55 11.60 8.80
CA ASP A 80 3.40 12.55 7.70
C ASP A 80 4.66 12.56 6.85
N TYR A 81 4.48 12.44 5.54
CA TYR A 81 5.54 12.46 4.55
C TYR A 81 5.23 13.56 3.54
N VAL A 82 6.16 14.48 3.36
CA VAL A 82 5.98 15.67 2.49
C VAL A 82 7.22 15.87 1.62
N GLU A 83 6.98 16.06 0.32
CA GLU A 83 8.02 16.44 -0.63
C GLU A 83 7.86 17.92 -0.97
N LYS A 84 8.92 18.69 -0.78
CA LYS A 84 8.95 20.12 -1.10
C LYS A 84 9.43 20.34 -2.52
N PHE A 85 8.75 21.22 -3.27
CA PHE A 85 9.15 21.53 -4.65
C PHE A 85 10.55 22.12 -4.75
N TYR A 86 10.99 22.88 -3.75
CA TYR A 86 12.37 23.39 -3.71
C TYR A 86 13.41 22.26 -3.67
N ALA A 87 13.05 21.05 -3.23
CA ALA A 87 13.95 19.90 -3.24
C ALA A 87 14.44 19.56 -4.65
N ALA A 88 13.65 19.83 -5.68
CA ALA A 88 13.99 19.68 -7.08
C ALA A 88 14.33 21.01 -7.76
N GLY A 89 14.49 22.10 -7.00
CA GLY A 89 14.74 23.43 -7.55
C GLY A 89 13.55 24.00 -8.32
N ARG A 90 12.32 23.61 -7.96
CA ARG A 90 11.09 24.00 -8.65
C ARG A 90 10.19 24.86 -7.77
N ILE A 91 9.39 25.69 -8.42
CA ILE A 91 8.30 26.45 -7.80
C ILE A 91 7.01 25.69 -8.07
N PRO A 92 6.14 25.49 -7.04
CA PRO A 92 4.88 24.79 -7.24
C PRO A 92 4.00 25.46 -8.29
N GLY A 93 3.23 24.67 -9.03
CA GLY A 93 2.21 25.13 -9.94
C GLY A 93 0.99 25.69 -9.20
N GLY A 94 -0.07 25.97 -9.95
CA GLY A 94 -1.31 26.51 -9.41
C GLY A 94 -1.26 28.01 -9.11
N PHE A 95 -2.34 28.52 -8.56
CA PHE A 95 -2.50 29.94 -8.29
C PHE A 95 -1.67 30.43 -7.10
N PHE A 96 -1.64 29.66 -6.01
CA PHE A 96 -0.98 30.08 -4.76
C PHE A 96 0.53 29.85 -4.75
N LYS A 97 1.08 29.09 -5.70
CA LYS A 97 2.51 28.79 -5.78
C LYS A 97 3.09 28.23 -4.47
N ARG A 98 2.29 27.40 -3.82
CA ARG A 98 2.63 26.78 -2.52
C ARG A 98 2.10 25.35 -2.49
N GLU A 99 2.83 24.45 -1.83
CA GLU A 99 2.38 23.09 -1.56
C GLU A 99 1.07 23.14 -0.75
N GLY A 100 0.05 22.46 -1.25
CA GLY A 100 -1.26 22.41 -0.65
C GLY A 100 -1.59 21.02 -0.12
N LYS A 101 -2.70 20.46 -0.62
CA LYS A 101 -3.11 19.11 -0.27
C LYS A 101 -2.05 18.08 -0.68
N GLY A 102 -1.78 17.11 0.19
CA GLY A 102 -0.85 16.03 -0.07
C GLY A 102 -1.22 15.22 -1.32
N THR A 103 -0.21 14.77 -2.04
CA THR A 103 -0.37 13.91 -3.22
C THR A 103 -0.68 12.48 -2.80
N GLU A 104 -1.18 11.68 -3.74
CA GLU A 104 -1.39 10.24 -3.53
C GLU A 104 -0.08 9.54 -3.17
N GLN A 105 1.02 9.87 -3.85
CA GLN A 105 2.33 9.28 -3.58
C GLN A 105 2.84 9.63 -2.18
N GLU A 106 2.63 10.85 -1.70
CA GLU A 106 2.96 11.23 -0.32
C GLU A 106 2.17 10.39 0.70
N THR A 107 0.89 10.18 0.45
CA THR A 107 0.04 9.30 1.27
C THR A 107 0.56 7.86 1.28
N LEU A 108 0.93 7.32 0.13
CA LEU A 108 1.46 5.97 0.01
C LEU A 108 2.78 5.80 0.75
N ASN A 109 3.68 6.77 0.64
CA ASN A 109 4.96 6.74 1.35
C ASN A 109 4.78 6.86 2.86
N ALA A 110 3.83 7.69 3.31
CA ALA A 110 3.48 7.76 4.74
C ALA A 110 2.99 6.41 5.28
N ARG A 111 2.14 5.72 4.54
CA ARG A 111 1.66 4.37 4.90
C ARG A 111 2.79 3.33 4.89
N LEU A 112 3.65 3.38 3.89
CA LEU A 112 4.80 2.48 3.76
C LEU A 112 5.72 2.57 4.97
N ILE A 113 5.88 3.75 5.54
CA ILE A 113 6.74 4.00 6.70
C ILE A 113 6.01 3.70 8.00
N ASP A 114 4.72 4.02 8.12
CA ASP A 114 3.89 3.72 9.29
C ASP A 114 3.84 2.20 9.58
N ARG A 115 3.65 1.39 8.56
CA ARG A 115 3.42 -0.06 8.69
C ARG A 115 4.50 -0.80 9.47
N PRO A 116 5.81 -0.65 9.21
CA PRO A 116 6.83 -1.34 9.98
C PRO A 116 7.11 -0.71 11.35
N LEU A 117 6.78 0.57 11.55
CA LEU A 117 7.03 1.26 12.81
C LEU A 117 5.97 0.94 13.87
N ARG A 118 4.71 0.96 13.50
CA ARG A 118 3.57 0.82 14.40
C ARG A 118 3.61 -0.41 15.29
N PRO A 119 3.91 -1.62 14.78
CA PRO A 119 3.95 -2.84 15.61
C PRO A 119 5.07 -2.85 16.66
N LEU A 120 6.06 -1.98 16.55
CA LEU A 120 7.22 -1.95 17.43
C LEU A 120 7.03 -1.11 18.69
N PHE A 121 5.94 -0.37 18.79
CA PHE A 121 5.57 0.28 20.03
C PHE A 121 4.93 -0.74 20.97
N PRO A 122 5.26 -0.67 22.27
CA PRO A 122 4.74 -1.65 23.22
C PRO A 122 3.23 -1.61 23.33
N GLU A 123 2.64 -2.75 23.61
CA GLU A 123 1.21 -2.87 23.90
C GLU A 123 0.83 -1.96 25.08
N GLY A 124 -0.27 -1.23 24.96
CA GLY A 124 -0.74 -0.30 25.98
C GLY A 124 -0.08 1.08 25.96
N PHE A 125 0.89 1.31 25.08
CA PHE A 125 1.46 2.63 24.86
C PHE A 125 0.54 3.46 23.97
N PHE A 126 -0.18 4.42 24.57
CA PHE A 126 -1.20 5.23 23.87
C PHE A 126 -0.89 6.73 23.89
N ASN A 127 0.33 7.10 24.17
CA ASN A 127 0.78 8.49 24.04
C ASN A 127 0.79 8.87 22.55
N GLU A 128 0.34 10.06 22.24
CA GLU A 128 0.36 10.55 20.86
C GLU A 128 1.80 10.69 20.37
N VAL A 129 2.08 10.14 19.19
CA VAL A 129 3.39 10.21 18.54
C VAL A 129 3.19 10.73 17.12
N GLN A 130 3.94 11.76 16.77
CA GLN A 130 3.97 12.31 15.41
C GLN A 130 5.36 12.19 14.81
N VAL A 131 5.45 11.51 13.69
CA VAL A 131 6.65 11.39 12.86
C VAL A 131 6.43 12.22 11.62
N THR A 132 7.32 13.18 11.38
CA THR A 132 7.25 14.04 10.20
C THR A 132 8.50 13.89 9.37
N LEU A 133 8.31 13.54 8.10
CA LEU A 133 9.37 13.28 7.15
C LEU A 133 9.26 14.31 6.02
N THR A 134 10.25 15.20 5.94
CA THR A 134 10.27 16.29 4.98
C THR A 134 11.43 16.10 4.01
N VAL A 135 11.09 15.90 2.74
CA VAL A 135 12.10 15.77 1.67
C VAL A 135 12.53 17.17 1.23
N MET A 136 13.80 17.48 1.44
CA MET A 136 14.37 18.83 1.24
C MET A 136 15.33 18.93 0.06
N SER A 137 15.84 17.82 -0.43
CA SER A 137 16.66 17.72 -1.65
C SER A 137 16.39 16.38 -2.31
N ILE A 138 16.28 16.35 -3.63
CA ILE A 138 16.03 15.13 -4.40
C ILE A 138 17.07 14.99 -5.51
N ASN A 139 17.80 13.86 -5.45
CA ASN A 139 18.50 13.32 -6.61
C ASN A 139 17.49 12.44 -7.37
N PRO A 140 17.22 12.68 -8.66
CA PRO A 140 16.25 11.91 -9.44
C PRO A 140 16.51 10.40 -9.47
N GLU A 141 17.74 9.98 -9.24
CA GLU A 141 18.16 8.57 -9.20
C GLU A 141 17.91 7.91 -7.84
N VAL A 142 17.60 8.67 -6.79
CA VAL A 142 17.41 8.17 -5.42
C VAL A 142 16.01 8.53 -4.93
N ASN A 143 15.13 7.54 -4.87
CA ASN A 143 13.79 7.73 -4.31
C ASN A 143 13.90 8.05 -2.80
N PRO A 144 13.21 9.08 -2.31
CA PRO A 144 13.29 9.47 -0.90
C PRO A 144 12.64 8.51 0.10
N ASP A 145 11.88 7.51 -0.33
CA ASP A 145 11.11 6.61 0.53
C ASP A 145 11.99 5.82 1.52
N ILE A 146 13.04 5.18 1.04
CA ILE A 146 13.97 4.44 1.92
C ILE A 146 14.75 5.40 2.84
N PRO A 147 15.35 6.50 2.36
CA PRO A 147 15.96 7.49 3.25
C PRO A 147 15.00 8.00 4.33
N ALA A 148 13.74 8.27 4.00
CA ALA A 148 12.71 8.69 4.95
C ALA A 148 12.42 7.63 6.01
N MET A 149 12.34 6.37 5.62
CA MET A 149 12.13 5.25 6.54
C MET A 149 13.30 5.11 7.53
N LEU A 150 14.54 5.18 7.05
CA LEU A 150 15.72 5.14 7.90
C LEU A 150 15.76 6.34 8.86
N GLY A 151 15.38 7.51 8.37
CA GLY A 151 15.30 8.73 9.17
C GLY A 151 14.28 8.62 10.31
N ALA A 152 13.08 8.11 10.01
CA ALA A 152 12.04 7.87 11.00
C ALA A 152 12.51 6.92 12.10
N SER A 153 13.13 5.81 11.71
CA SER A 153 13.69 4.82 12.62
C SER A 153 14.78 5.40 13.50
N ALA A 154 15.71 6.16 12.92
CA ALA A 154 16.80 6.81 13.65
C ALA A 154 16.27 7.87 14.62
N ALA A 155 15.33 8.71 14.19
CA ALA A 155 14.74 9.74 15.06
C ALA A 155 13.99 9.14 16.25
N LEU A 156 13.23 8.08 16.04
CA LEU A 156 12.56 7.33 17.13
C LEU A 156 13.57 6.74 18.09
N SER A 157 14.65 6.16 17.59
CA SER A 157 15.68 5.51 18.40
C SER A 157 16.42 6.50 19.28
N ILE A 158 16.80 7.67 18.76
CA ILE A 158 17.50 8.69 19.54
C ILE A 158 16.59 9.45 20.50
N ALA A 159 15.29 9.47 20.27
CA ALA A 159 14.32 10.16 21.12
C ALA A 159 14.11 9.50 22.48
N GLY A 160 14.48 8.23 22.63
CA GLY A 160 14.29 7.47 23.87
C GLY A 160 12.84 7.04 24.13
N ILE A 161 11.95 7.22 23.17
CA ILE A 161 10.55 6.80 23.26
C ILE A 161 10.49 5.27 23.31
N PRO A 162 9.51 4.65 24.02
CA PRO A 162 9.32 3.20 23.99
C PRO A 162 9.10 2.68 22.57
N PHE A 163 10.15 2.10 22.00
CA PHE A 163 10.20 1.66 20.61
C PHE A 163 11.18 0.50 20.47
N ASN A 164 10.69 -0.65 20.02
CA ASN A 164 11.45 -1.90 19.94
C ASN A 164 12.20 -2.05 18.61
N GLY A 165 12.63 -0.94 18.02
CA GLY A 165 13.51 -0.91 16.86
C GLY A 165 14.99 -1.01 17.22
N PRO A 166 15.88 -0.53 16.34
CA PRO A 166 15.55 0.19 15.11
C PRO A 166 15.00 -0.67 13.99
N VAL A 167 14.36 0.00 13.03
CA VAL A 167 13.93 -0.58 11.76
C VAL A 167 14.95 -0.22 10.69
N GLY A 168 15.35 -1.18 9.88
CA GLY A 168 15.99 -0.94 8.61
C GLY A 168 15.00 -1.06 7.46
N GLY A 169 15.36 -0.51 6.33
CA GLY A 169 14.59 -0.62 5.10
C GLY A 169 15.51 -0.70 3.89
N ALA A 170 15.11 -1.45 2.89
CA ALA A 170 15.87 -1.62 1.67
C ALA A 170 14.95 -1.80 0.48
N ARG A 171 15.38 -1.30 -0.67
CA ARG A 171 14.80 -1.62 -1.96
C ARG A 171 15.63 -2.70 -2.62
N VAL A 172 14.97 -3.69 -3.20
CA VAL A 172 15.63 -4.78 -3.91
C VAL A 172 15.11 -4.83 -5.34
N GLY A 173 16.01 -4.78 -6.30
CA GLY A 173 15.75 -5.04 -7.71
C GLY A 173 16.20 -6.43 -8.10
N TYR A 174 15.77 -6.87 -9.29
CA TYR A 174 16.17 -8.14 -9.88
C TYR A 174 16.53 -7.92 -11.35
N ILE A 175 17.82 -7.86 -11.63
CA ILE A 175 18.38 -7.48 -12.94
C ILE A 175 19.40 -8.53 -13.35
N ASN A 176 19.29 -9.07 -14.58
CA ASN A 176 20.16 -10.12 -15.08
C ASN A 176 20.25 -11.31 -14.11
N ASP A 177 19.11 -11.74 -13.58
CA ASP A 177 18.97 -12.85 -12.64
C ASP A 177 19.76 -12.67 -11.33
N GLN A 178 20.02 -11.42 -10.93
CA GLN A 178 20.71 -11.07 -9.69
C GLN A 178 19.95 -10.03 -8.89
N TYR A 179 19.97 -10.18 -7.57
CA TYR A 179 19.42 -9.16 -6.67
C TYR A 179 20.34 -7.95 -6.61
N VAL A 180 19.74 -6.76 -6.66
CA VAL A 180 20.45 -5.48 -6.58
C VAL A 180 19.91 -4.69 -5.40
N LEU A 181 20.82 -4.30 -4.49
CA LEU A 181 20.44 -3.48 -3.35
C LEU A 181 20.30 -2.01 -3.74
N ASN A 182 19.17 -1.42 -3.40
CA ASN A 182 18.86 -0.02 -3.64
C ASN A 182 19.18 0.43 -5.09
N PRO A 183 18.58 -0.22 -6.08
CA PRO A 183 18.79 0.16 -7.47
C PRO A 183 18.39 1.62 -7.69
N THR A 184 19.10 2.30 -8.59
CA THR A 184 18.74 3.65 -9.02
C THR A 184 17.45 3.65 -9.81
N ALA A 185 16.83 4.82 -9.99
CA ALA A 185 15.62 4.96 -10.80
C ALA A 185 15.84 4.46 -12.24
N THR A 186 17.02 4.71 -12.81
CA THR A 186 17.40 4.22 -14.14
C THR A 186 17.52 2.69 -14.16
N GLN A 187 18.16 2.09 -13.15
CA GLN A 187 18.28 0.63 -13.04
C GLN A 187 16.91 -0.06 -12.87
N LEU A 188 15.98 0.56 -12.14
CA LEU A 188 14.64 0.01 -11.93
C LEU A 188 13.86 -0.20 -13.23
N LYS A 189 14.12 0.58 -14.26
CA LYS A 189 13.47 0.42 -15.56
C LYS A 189 13.78 -0.94 -16.22
N ASP A 190 14.95 -1.51 -15.92
CA ASP A 190 15.38 -2.82 -16.42
C ASP A 190 15.21 -3.93 -15.38
N SER A 191 14.61 -3.64 -14.24
CA SER A 191 14.40 -4.58 -13.17
C SER A 191 13.07 -5.34 -13.33
N LYS A 192 13.08 -6.64 -13.07
CA LYS A 192 11.89 -7.47 -13.01
C LYS A 192 11.20 -7.45 -11.65
N MET A 193 11.78 -6.76 -10.69
CA MET A 193 11.27 -6.63 -9.33
C MET A 193 11.51 -5.21 -8.82
N ASP A 194 10.51 -4.65 -8.15
CA ASP A 194 10.65 -3.50 -7.28
C ASP A 194 10.07 -3.90 -5.92
N LEU A 195 10.95 -4.25 -5.00
CA LEU A 195 10.58 -4.78 -3.70
C LEU A 195 11.14 -3.90 -2.60
N ILE A 196 10.27 -3.49 -1.68
CA ILE A 196 10.68 -2.81 -0.45
C ILE A 196 10.45 -3.78 0.70
N VAL A 197 11.48 -3.96 1.51
CA VAL A 197 11.43 -4.75 2.73
C VAL A 197 11.91 -3.91 3.90
N ALA A 198 11.19 -4.01 5.00
CA ALA A 198 11.56 -3.38 6.27
C ALA A 198 11.56 -4.41 7.39
N GLY A 199 12.44 -4.24 8.34
CA GLY A 199 12.54 -5.18 9.45
C GLY A 199 13.47 -4.70 10.54
N THR A 200 13.47 -5.44 11.63
CA THR A 200 14.43 -5.31 12.72
C THR A 200 15.66 -6.18 12.45
N GLU A 201 16.62 -6.15 13.36
CA GLU A 201 17.75 -7.08 13.33
C GLU A 201 17.30 -8.55 13.24
N ALA A 202 16.27 -8.90 14.00
CA ALA A 202 15.81 -10.28 14.14
C ALA A 202 14.76 -10.72 13.13
N ALA A 203 13.97 -9.80 12.55
CA ALA A 203 12.77 -10.18 11.82
C ALA A 203 12.41 -9.21 10.69
N VAL A 204 11.90 -9.77 9.59
CA VAL A 204 11.16 -9.03 8.55
C VAL A 204 9.80 -8.63 9.12
N LEU A 205 9.40 -7.38 8.93
CA LEU A 205 8.13 -6.84 9.41
C LEU A 205 7.18 -6.44 8.30
N MET A 206 7.70 -5.97 7.19
CA MET A 206 6.89 -5.44 6.10
C MET A 206 7.54 -5.71 4.75
N VAL A 207 6.71 -6.08 3.78
CA VAL A 207 7.10 -6.21 2.37
C VAL A 207 6.06 -5.52 1.51
N GLU A 208 6.52 -4.78 0.52
CA GLU A 208 5.70 -4.16 -0.52
C GLU A 208 6.40 -4.32 -1.85
N SER A 209 5.77 -5.00 -2.82
CA SER A 209 6.47 -5.29 -4.07
C SER A 209 5.57 -5.35 -5.28
N GLU A 210 6.18 -5.09 -6.43
CA GLU A 210 5.67 -5.42 -7.75
C GLU A 210 6.72 -6.25 -8.50
N ALA A 211 6.27 -7.10 -9.41
CA ALA A 211 7.15 -8.00 -10.14
C ALA A 211 6.59 -8.36 -11.53
N HIS A 212 7.49 -8.73 -12.43
CA HIS A 212 7.16 -9.19 -13.78
C HIS A 212 7.09 -10.72 -13.83
N GLU A 213 6.04 -11.30 -13.25
CA GLU A 213 5.80 -12.75 -13.25
C GLU A 213 7.00 -13.55 -12.72
N LEU A 214 7.47 -13.19 -11.52
CA LEU A 214 8.55 -13.92 -10.84
C LEU A 214 7.99 -15.04 -9.96
N SER A 215 8.79 -16.09 -9.78
CA SER A 215 8.42 -17.19 -8.89
C SER A 215 8.40 -16.76 -7.43
N GLU A 216 7.65 -17.48 -6.61
CA GLU A 216 7.61 -17.27 -5.17
C GLU A 216 9.01 -17.40 -4.54
N GLU A 217 9.83 -18.32 -5.06
CA GLU A 217 11.21 -18.52 -4.62
C GLU A 217 12.08 -17.29 -4.87
N ILE A 218 11.98 -16.67 -6.04
CA ILE A 218 12.71 -15.43 -6.37
C ILE A 218 12.22 -14.28 -5.49
N MET A 219 10.91 -14.16 -5.29
CA MET A 219 10.35 -13.13 -4.40
C MET A 219 10.87 -13.29 -2.97
N LEU A 220 10.85 -14.50 -2.43
CA LEU A 220 11.35 -14.80 -1.09
C LEU A 220 12.85 -14.52 -0.98
N GLY A 221 13.63 -14.91 -1.98
CA GLY A 221 15.06 -14.61 -2.05
C GLY A 221 15.35 -13.11 -1.99
N GLY A 222 14.53 -12.30 -2.65
CA GLY A 222 14.60 -10.83 -2.59
C GLY A 222 14.32 -10.27 -1.21
N ILE A 223 13.32 -10.81 -0.52
CA ILE A 223 12.99 -10.44 0.86
C ILE A 223 14.17 -10.74 1.79
N MET A 224 14.73 -11.93 1.71
CA MET A 224 15.85 -12.36 2.56
C MET A 224 17.12 -11.56 2.24
N PHE A 225 17.40 -11.31 0.97
CA PHE A 225 18.51 -10.48 0.54
C PHE A 225 18.42 -9.06 1.13
N GLY A 226 17.26 -8.42 1.00
CA GLY A 226 17.02 -7.08 1.54
C GLY A 226 17.14 -7.02 3.05
N HIS A 227 16.62 -8.00 3.75
CA HIS A 227 16.74 -8.10 5.21
C HIS A 227 18.18 -8.27 5.68
N GLU A 228 18.96 -9.09 5.01
CA GLU A 228 20.38 -9.24 5.30
C GLU A 228 21.14 -7.95 5.06
N GLN A 229 20.93 -7.30 3.91
CA GLN A 229 21.65 -6.09 3.53
C GLN A 229 21.28 -4.88 4.40
N MET A 230 20.03 -4.79 4.89
CA MET A 230 19.61 -3.67 5.73
C MET A 230 20.27 -3.64 7.11
N GLN A 231 20.94 -4.71 7.51
CA GLN A 231 21.65 -4.75 8.79
C GLN A 231 22.72 -3.63 8.87
N ALA A 232 23.29 -3.23 7.74
CA ALA A 232 24.21 -2.08 7.70
C ALA A 232 23.54 -0.79 8.18
N ALA A 233 22.30 -0.55 7.78
CA ALA A 233 21.52 0.61 8.22
C ALA A 233 21.14 0.51 9.71
N ILE A 234 20.72 -0.67 10.15
CA ILE A 234 20.39 -0.93 11.57
C ILE A 234 21.60 -0.69 12.46
N ASN A 235 22.76 -1.18 12.07
CA ASN A 235 24.02 -0.97 12.81
C ASN A 235 24.40 0.52 12.88
N ALA A 236 24.21 1.27 11.78
CA ALA A 236 24.47 2.71 11.77
C ALA A 236 23.52 3.48 12.72
N ILE A 237 22.25 3.09 12.77
CA ILE A 237 21.29 3.69 13.71
C ILE A 237 21.65 3.38 15.16
N HIS A 238 22.07 2.16 15.46
CA HIS A 238 22.59 1.81 16.78
C HIS A 238 23.81 2.66 17.16
N ALA A 239 24.75 2.83 16.23
CA ALA A 239 25.94 3.65 16.46
C ALA A 239 25.58 5.12 16.72
N LEU A 240 24.65 5.68 15.96
CA LEU A 240 24.16 7.05 16.16
C LEU A 240 23.47 7.20 17.53
N THR A 241 22.64 6.23 17.89
CA THR A 241 21.93 6.20 19.18
C THR A 241 22.90 6.12 20.36
N ALA A 242 23.97 5.35 20.24
CA ALA A 242 25.01 5.28 21.26
C ALA A 242 25.70 6.63 21.51
N LYS A 243 25.85 7.46 20.45
CA LYS A 243 26.49 8.79 20.55
C LYS A 243 25.52 9.88 21.01
N ALA A 244 24.28 9.86 20.52
CA ALA A 244 23.36 10.99 20.59
C ALA A 244 22.01 10.64 21.19
N GLY A 245 21.78 9.39 21.57
CA GLY A 245 20.52 8.94 22.17
C GLY A 245 20.19 9.67 23.47
N LYS A 246 18.94 10.10 23.60
CA LYS A 246 18.41 10.63 24.85
C LYS A 246 18.13 9.46 25.81
N PRO A 247 18.03 9.71 27.12
CA PRO A 247 17.65 8.68 28.06
C PRO A 247 16.32 8.03 27.70
N GLU A 248 16.23 6.70 27.83
CA GLU A 248 15.00 5.97 27.64
C GLU A 248 13.90 6.46 28.58
N TRP A 249 12.69 6.54 28.07
CA TRP A 249 11.54 6.90 28.89
C TRP A 249 11.28 5.85 29.97
N ASP A 250 10.99 6.29 31.18
CA ASP A 250 10.52 5.42 32.25
C ASP A 250 9.03 5.15 32.10
N TRP A 251 8.70 4.39 31.08
CA TRP A 251 7.33 3.94 30.80
C TRP A 251 7.24 2.43 30.97
N LYS A 252 6.18 2.01 31.65
CA LYS A 252 5.87 0.58 31.82
C LYS A 252 4.40 0.34 31.52
N PRO A 253 4.07 -0.83 30.95
CA PRO A 253 2.67 -1.21 30.74
C PRO A 253 1.94 -1.29 32.09
N ALA A 254 0.65 -0.98 32.08
CA ALA A 254 -0.18 -1.16 33.26
C ALA A 254 -0.16 -2.66 33.67
N PRO A 255 -0.09 -2.96 34.97
CA PRO A 255 -0.11 -4.33 35.43
C PRO A 255 -1.43 -4.99 35.03
N VAL A 256 -1.38 -6.31 34.76
CA VAL A 256 -2.57 -7.10 34.47
C VAL A 256 -3.51 -7.05 35.66
N ASN A 257 -4.78 -6.71 35.43
CA ASN A 257 -5.81 -6.76 36.46
C ASN A 257 -6.30 -8.22 36.63
N GLU A 258 -5.63 -8.96 37.50
CA GLU A 258 -5.91 -10.39 37.71
C GLU A 258 -7.34 -10.69 38.16
N PRO A 259 -7.95 -9.94 39.12
CA PRO A 259 -9.34 -10.15 39.50
C PRO A 259 -10.32 -9.95 38.33
N LEU A 260 -10.10 -8.94 37.50
CA LEU A 260 -10.91 -8.67 36.32
C LEU A 260 -10.75 -9.78 35.27
N LEU A 261 -9.52 -10.19 35.00
CA LEU A 261 -9.24 -11.29 34.06
C LEU A 261 -9.94 -12.58 34.49
N ALA A 262 -9.85 -12.95 35.76
CA ALA A 262 -10.50 -14.13 36.30
C ALA A 262 -12.03 -14.04 36.19
N ALA A 263 -12.62 -12.91 36.54
CA ALA A 263 -14.07 -12.70 36.47
C ALA A 263 -14.61 -12.76 35.04
N VAL A 264 -13.98 -12.09 34.12
CA VAL A 264 -14.38 -12.09 32.69
C VAL A 264 -14.20 -13.49 32.09
N THR A 265 -13.11 -14.17 32.41
CA THR A 265 -12.87 -15.54 31.92
C THR A 265 -13.96 -16.51 32.41
N GLU A 266 -14.34 -16.40 33.68
CA GLU A 266 -15.41 -17.23 34.24
C GLU A 266 -16.78 -16.96 33.57
N LEU A 267 -17.10 -15.68 33.32
CA LEU A 267 -18.38 -15.29 32.75
C LEU A 267 -18.46 -15.55 31.24
N ALA A 268 -17.39 -15.42 30.50
CA ALA A 268 -17.41 -15.39 29.05
C ALA A 268 -16.73 -16.58 28.35
N GLY A 269 -15.80 -17.26 29.00
CA GLY A 269 -14.91 -18.22 28.32
C GLY A 269 -15.65 -19.33 27.57
N GLU A 270 -16.56 -20.04 28.21
CA GLU A 270 -17.32 -21.11 27.57
C GLU A 270 -18.33 -20.59 26.53
N LYS A 271 -18.94 -19.45 26.79
CA LYS A 271 -19.87 -18.79 25.88
C LYS A 271 -19.19 -18.34 24.60
N LEU A 272 -17.99 -17.78 24.70
CA LEU A 272 -17.19 -17.40 23.55
C LEU A 272 -16.73 -18.61 22.73
N ALA A 273 -16.29 -19.67 23.38
CA ALA A 273 -15.94 -20.92 22.71
C ALA A 273 -17.09 -21.49 21.88
N ALA A 274 -18.30 -21.47 22.44
CA ALA A 274 -19.51 -21.91 21.76
C ALA A 274 -19.87 -20.97 20.58
N ALA A 275 -19.74 -19.66 20.76
CA ALA A 275 -20.04 -18.67 19.73
C ALA A 275 -19.11 -18.84 18.51
N TYR A 276 -17.83 -19.12 18.72
CA TYR A 276 -16.87 -19.33 17.63
C TYR A 276 -16.99 -20.68 16.91
N LYS A 277 -17.93 -21.53 17.30
CA LYS A 277 -18.37 -22.70 16.54
C LYS A 277 -19.55 -22.40 15.62
N MET A 278 -20.14 -21.22 15.74
CA MET A 278 -21.20 -20.75 14.83
C MET A 278 -20.56 -20.25 13.53
N THR A 279 -20.89 -20.88 12.42
CA THR A 279 -20.23 -20.62 11.12
C THR A 279 -20.81 -19.44 10.34
N GLU A 280 -22.06 -19.05 10.62
CA GLU A 280 -22.71 -17.92 9.95
C GLU A 280 -22.33 -16.60 10.64
N LYS A 281 -21.83 -15.64 9.85
CA LYS A 281 -21.26 -14.37 10.37
C LYS A 281 -22.23 -13.55 11.21
N GLN A 282 -23.45 -13.34 10.71
CA GLN A 282 -24.44 -12.49 11.40
C GLN A 282 -24.90 -13.09 12.72
N ALA A 283 -25.18 -14.40 12.74
CA ALA A 283 -25.55 -15.12 13.95
C ALA A 283 -24.39 -15.07 14.98
N ARG A 284 -23.18 -15.32 14.56
CA ARG A 284 -21.98 -15.22 15.42
C ARG A 284 -21.79 -13.80 15.97
N SER A 285 -21.85 -12.80 15.12
CA SER A 285 -21.75 -11.39 15.51
C SER A 285 -22.80 -11.00 16.55
N GLN A 286 -24.03 -11.41 16.33
CA GLN A 286 -25.14 -11.15 17.25
C GLN A 286 -24.91 -11.84 18.62
N ARG A 287 -24.45 -13.10 18.60
CA ARG A 287 -24.14 -13.84 19.82
C ARG A 287 -22.99 -13.20 20.60
N LEU A 288 -21.96 -12.74 19.93
CA LEU A 288 -20.84 -12.03 20.57
C LEU A 288 -21.27 -10.73 21.24
N LYS A 289 -22.18 -9.98 20.63
CA LYS A 289 -22.78 -8.77 21.24
C LYS A 289 -23.60 -9.12 22.49
N GLU A 290 -24.39 -10.17 22.43
CA GLU A 290 -25.16 -10.66 23.58
C GLU A 290 -24.23 -11.06 24.74
N ILE A 291 -23.14 -11.77 24.45
CA ILE A 291 -22.16 -12.18 25.47
C ILE A 291 -21.51 -10.94 26.11
N SER A 292 -21.13 -9.94 25.33
CA SER A 292 -20.59 -8.69 25.86
C SER A 292 -21.57 -7.99 26.80
N ALA A 293 -22.86 -7.96 26.45
CA ALA A 293 -23.91 -7.38 27.29
C ALA A 293 -24.13 -8.18 28.58
N GLU A 294 -24.13 -9.51 28.50
CA GLU A 294 -24.24 -10.40 29.65
C GLU A 294 -23.08 -10.23 30.64
N VAL A 295 -21.84 -10.13 30.11
CA VAL A 295 -20.63 -9.85 30.92
C VAL A 295 -20.75 -8.51 31.62
N ALA A 296 -21.13 -7.46 30.89
CA ALA A 296 -21.30 -6.13 31.47
C ALA A 296 -22.34 -6.11 32.62
N ALA A 297 -23.43 -6.89 32.48
CA ALA A 297 -24.48 -6.98 33.48
C ALA A 297 -24.06 -7.78 34.73
N GLU A 298 -23.31 -8.88 34.54
CA GLU A 298 -22.96 -9.83 35.62
C GLU A 298 -21.61 -9.51 36.30
N LEU A 299 -20.73 -8.77 35.66
CA LEU A 299 -19.39 -8.47 36.15
C LEU A 299 -19.36 -7.78 37.53
N PRO A 300 -20.23 -6.78 37.82
CA PRO A 300 -20.22 -6.13 39.13
C PRO A 300 -20.44 -7.07 40.32
N ALA A 301 -21.22 -8.12 40.13
CA ALA A 301 -21.48 -9.13 41.16
C ALA A 301 -20.27 -10.05 41.45
N LYS A 302 -19.32 -10.12 40.52
CA LYS A 302 -18.11 -10.95 40.63
C LYS A 302 -16.91 -10.22 41.22
N LEU A 303 -17.01 -8.91 41.40
CA LEU A 303 -15.94 -8.06 41.87
C LEU A 303 -16.36 -7.32 43.16
N THR A 304 -15.40 -7.08 44.03
CA THR A 304 -15.61 -6.20 45.21
C THR A 304 -15.68 -4.74 44.72
N GLU A 305 -16.22 -3.85 45.57
CA GLU A 305 -16.29 -2.42 45.26
C GLU A 305 -14.91 -1.82 44.97
N GLU A 306 -13.89 -2.24 45.71
CA GLU A 306 -12.51 -1.85 45.50
C GLU A 306 -11.95 -2.35 44.17
N GLN A 307 -12.25 -3.61 43.79
CA GLN A 307 -11.84 -4.20 42.54
C GLN A 307 -12.52 -3.56 41.34
N ARG A 308 -13.73 -3.02 41.48
CA ARG A 308 -14.48 -2.33 40.41
C ARG A 308 -13.98 -0.92 40.13
N ALA A 309 -13.31 -0.31 41.08
CA ALA A 309 -12.86 1.06 40.96
C ALA A 309 -11.87 1.24 39.80
N GLY A 310 -12.16 2.18 38.92
CA GLY A 310 -11.28 2.52 37.79
C GLY A 310 -11.35 1.58 36.58
N ILE A 311 -12.20 0.56 36.59
CA ILE A 311 -12.38 -0.33 35.43
C ILE A 311 -13.21 0.37 34.35
N THR A 312 -12.70 0.36 33.12
CA THR A 312 -13.37 0.91 31.95
C THR A 312 -13.98 -0.20 31.09
N ASN A 313 -14.91 0.15 30.19
CA ASN A 313 -15.41 -0.77 29.18
C ASN A 313 -14.30 -1.24 28.24
N ALA A 314 -13.29 -0.40 27.98
CA ALA A 314 -12.12 -0.76 27.17
C ALA A 314 -11.29 -1.88 27.85
N ASP A 315 -11.10 -1.82 29.17
CA ASP A 315 -10.40 -2.87 29.91
C ASP A 315 -11.07 -4.23 29.76
N VAL A 316 -12.40 -4.25 29.87
CA VAL A 316 -13.21 -5.47 29.68
C VAL A 316 -13.12 -5.95 28.22
N GLY A 317 -13.20 -5.04 27.26
CA GLY A 317 -13.09 -5.33 25.85
C GLY A 317 -11.76 -5.96 25.46
N ASP A 318 -10.65 -5.46 26.02
CA ASP A 318 -9.32 -6.00 25.76
C ASP A 318 -9.16 -7.43 26.28
N ILE A 319 -9.70 -7.71 27.47
CA ILE A 319 -9.71 -9.08 28.01
C ILE A 319 -10.57 -10.00 27.16
N MET A 320 -11.76 -9.57 26.75
CA MET A 320 -12.64 -10.31 25.86
C MET A 320 -11.93 -10.66 24.55
N PHE A 321 -11.28 -9.69 23.92
CA PHE A 321 -10.53 -9.90 22.69
C PHE A 321 -9.39 -10.92 22.87
N GLY A 322 -8.66 -10.83 23.98
CA GLY A 322 -7.60 -11.79 24.32
C GLY A 322 -8.13 -13.23 24.46
N LEU A 323 -9.31 -13.40 25.06
CA LEU A 323 -9.98 -14.71 25.17
C LEU A 323 -10.41 -15.23 23.80
N GLU A 324 -11.00 -14.37 22.98
CA GLU A 324 -11.43 -14.71 21.62
C GLU A 324 -10.23 -15.16 20.78
N ALA A 325 -9.14 -14.40 20.83
CA ALA A 325 -7.90 -14.73 20.12
C ALA A 325 -7.37 -16.10 20.53
N LYS A 326 -7.30 -16.38 21.81
CA LYS A 326 -6.83 -17.66 22.34
C LYS A 326 -7.71 -18.83 21.88
N ILE A 327 -9.01 -18.65 21.88
CA ILE A 327 -9.98 -19.66 21.44
C ILE A 327 -9.80 -19.97 19.95
N VAL A 328 -9.85 -18.95 19.10
CA VAL A 328 -9.78 -19.12 17.64
C VAL A 328 -8.43 -19.67 17.21
N ARG A 329 -7.34 -19.11 17.73
CA ARG A 329 -5.99 -19.58 17.42
C ARG A 329 -5.77 -21.02 17.83
N GLY A 330 -6.25 -21.38 19.03
CA GLY A 330 -6.16 -22.75 19.54
C GLY A 330 -6.94 -23.75 18.70
N GLN A 331 -8.15 -23.41 18.28
CA GLN A 331 -8.97 -24.26 17.40
C GLN A 331 -8.25 -24.54 16.08
N ILE A 332 -7.72 -23.51 15.45
CA ILE A 332 -7.01 -23.64 14.15
C ILE A 332 -5.75 -24.49 14.30
N LEU A 333 -4.94 -24.24 15.31
CA LEU A 333 -3.70 -24.98 15.54
C LEU A 333 -3.93 -26.45 15.92
N ASN A 334 -5.09 -26.76 16.51
CA ASN A 334 -5.48 -28.13 16.85
C ASN A 334 -6.12 -28.88 15.67
N GLY A 335 -6.21 -28.28 14.50
CA GLY A 335 -6.81 -28.89 13.30
C GLY A 335 -8.33 -28.89 13.28
N GLU A 336 -8.96 -28.13 14.16
CA GLU A 336 -10.41 -27.93 14.14
C GLU A 336 -10.81 -26.98 12.99
N PRO A 337 -12.09 -27.03 12.55
CA PRO A 337 -12.55 -26.11 11.51
C PRO A 337 -12.35 -24.64 11.88
N ARG A 338 -12.11 -23.82 10.86
CA ARG A 338 -12.04 -22.36 10.99
C ARG A 338 -13.40 -21.78 11.40
N ILE A 339 -13.43 -20.49 11.71
CA ILE A 339 -14.63 -19.77 12.15
C ILE A 339 -15.85 -20.02 11.24
N ASP A 340 -15.63 -20.10 9.92
CA ASP A 340 -16.67 -20.34 8.92
C ASP A 340 -16.83 -21.82 8.52
N GLY A 341 -16.17 -22.72 9.21
CA GLY A 341 -16.25 -24.15 8.98
C GLY A 341 -15.28 -24.73 7.96
N ARG A 342 -14.49 -23.89 7.29
CA ARG A 342 -13.49 -24.35 6.30
C ARG A 342 -12.27 -24.99 6.96
N ASP A 343 -11.55 -25.80 6.17
CA ASP A 343 -10.18 -26.17 6.47
C ASP A 343 -9.21 -24.99 6.18
N THR A 344 -7.92 -25.19 6.38
CA THR A 344 -6.91 -24.13 6.20
C THR A 344 -6.59 -23.82 4.73
N ARG A 345 -7.03 -24.63 3.77
CA ARG A 345 -6.64 -24.54 2.35
C ARG A 345 -7.77 -24.17 1.40
N THR A 346 -9.01 -24.24 1.84
CA THR A 346 -10.18 -24.00 0.98
C THR A 346 -10.43 -22.52 0.80
N VAL A 347 -10.53 -22.10 -0.45
CA VAL A 347 -11.00 -20.77 -0.85
C VAL A 347 -12.53 -20.75 -0.77
N ARG A 348 -13.12 -19.67 -0.26
CA ARG A 348 -14.58 -19.50 -0.24
C ARG A 348 -15.17 -19.59 -1.65
N PRO A 349 -16.45 -19.96 -1.80
CA PRO A 349 -17.11 -20.02 -3.10
C PRO A 349 -16.97 -18.70 -3.87
N ILE A 350 -16.67 -18.80 -5.16
CA ILE A 350 -16.47 -17.66 -6.06
C ILE A 350 -17.54 -17.66 -7.13
N THR A 351 -18.15 -16.51 -7.36
CA THR A 351 -19.05 -16.24 -8.47
C THR A 351 -18.51 -15.09 -9.32
N VAL A 352 -18.48 -15.28 -10.63
CA VAL A 352 -18.00 -14.29 -11.59
C VAL A 352 -19.11 -13.96 -12.58
N ARG A 353 -19.36 -12.68 -12.78
CA ARG A 353 -20.22 -12.19 -13.87
C ARG A 353 -19.48 -11.05 -14.57
N THR A 354 -19.58 -11.00 -15.90
CA THR A 354 -19.06 -9.90 -16.72
C THR A 354 -20.21 -9.23 -17.48
N GLY A 355 -19.97 -8.03 -17.98
CA GLY A 355 -20.98 -7.30 -18.73
C GLY A 355 -22.21 -6.91 -17.93
N VAL A 356 -22.03 -6.59 -16.64
CA VAL A 356 -23.15 -6.34 -15.71
C VAL A 356 -23.75 -4.94 -15.84
N LEU A 357 -23.01 -3.99 -16.41
CA LEU A 357 -23.46 -2.60 -16.60
C LEU A 357 -23.59 -2.30 -18.11
N PRO A 358 -24.82 -1.97 -18.57
CA PRO A 358 -25.07 -1.94 -20.03
C PRO A 358 -24.34 -0.83 -20.80
N ARG A 359 -24.04 0.30 -20.17
CA ARG A 359 -23.38 1.43 -20.84
C ARG A 359 -21.88 1.55 -20.52
N ALA A 360 -21.40 0.82 -19.53
CA ALA A 360 -19.97 0.80 -19.18
C ALA A 360 -19.18 0.08 -20.29
N HIS A 361 -17.94 0.47 -20.47
CA HIS A 361 -17.08 -0.14 -21.51
C HIS A 361 -16.67 -1.56 -21.15
N GLY A 362 -16.44 -1.82 -19.86
CA GLY A 362 -16.28 -3.17 -19.33
C GLY A 362 -16.70 -3.18 -17.87
N SER A 363 -17.25 -4.31 -17.42
CA SER A 363 -17.67 -4.46 -16.02
C SER A 363 -17.61 -5.91 -15.59
N ALA A 364 -17.33 -6.13 -14.31
CA ALA A 364 -17.32 -7.45 -13.70
C ALA A 364 -17.83 -7.37 -12.26
N LEU A 365 -18.57 -8.39 -11.87
CA LEU A 365 -18.98 -8.60 -10.50
C LEU A 365 -18.25 -9.85 -10.00
N PHE A 366 -17.31 -9.65 -9.10
CA PHE A 366 -16.54 -10.72 -8.47
C PHE A 366 -17.00 -10.88 -7.02
N THR A 367 -17.48 -12.06 -6.69
CA THR A 367 -17.94 -12.39 -5.34
C THR A 367 -17.19 -13.58 -4.81
N ARG A 368 -16.53 -13.43 -3.64
CA ARG A 368 -15.84 -14.50 -2.93
C ARG A 368 -16.40 -14.57 -1.50
N GLY A 369 -17.24 -15.55 -1.25
CA GLY A 369 -17.97 -15.62 0.01
C GLY A 369 -18.77 -14.34 0.27
N GLU A 370 -18.45 -13.66 1.35
CA GLU A 370 -19.09 -12.41 1.79
C GLU A 370 -18.30 -11.15 1.38
N THR A 371 -17.45 -11.27 0.37
CA THR A 371 -16.69 -10.14 -0.21
C THR A 371 -17.05 -10.00 -1.67
N GLN A 372 -17.49 -8.82 -2.06
CA GLN A 372 -17.97 -8.54 -3.41
C GLN A 372 -17.41 -7.23 -3.93
N ALA A 373 -16.89 -7.27 -5.15
CA ALA A 373 -16.39 -6.10 -5.87
C ALA A 373 -17.12 -5.98 -7.21
N LEU A 374 -17.76 -4.84 -7.43
CA LEU A 374 -18.24 -4.42 -8.74
C LEU A 374 -17.17 -3.54 -9.36
N VAL A 375 -16.51 -4.05 -10.37
CA VAL A 375 -15.36 -3.37 -10.99
C VAL A 375 -15.69 -2.95 -12.40
N VAL A 376 -15.42 -1.68 -12.71
CA VAL A 376 -15.83 -1.04 -13.94
C VAL A 376 -14.61 -0.45 -14.64
N THR A 377 -14.46 -0.77 -15.92
CA THR A 377 -13.41 -0.21 -16.77
C THR A 377 -14.00 0.78 -17.76
N THR A 378 -13.36 1.95 -17.83
CA THR A 378 -13.65 2.97 -18.83
C THR A 378 -12.43 3.17 -19.73
N LEU A 379 -12.64 3.17 -21.03
CA LEU A 379 -11.61 3.46 -22.02
C LEU A 379 -11.75 4.90 -22.50
N GLY A 380 -10.65 5.62 -22.44
CA GLY A 380 -10.57 7.00 -22.89
C GLY A 380 -9.49 7.21 -23.93
N THR A 381 -9.28 8.46 -24.29
CA THR A 381 -8.28 8.89 -25.27
C THR A 381 -7.03 9.43 -24.58
N GLY A 382 -6.02 9.83 -25.34
CA GLY A 382 -4.82 10.48 -24.78
C GLY A 382 -5.11 11.76 -24.00
N ARG A 383 -6.23 12.42 -24.25
CA ARG A 383 -6.65 13.61 -23.50
C ARG A 383 -7.14 13.28 -22.07
N ASP A 384 -7.53 12.04 -21.84
CA ASP A 384 -8.03 11.57 -20.55
C ASP A 384 -6.91 11.08 -19.64
N GLU A 385 -5.67 11.05 -20.13
CA GLU A 385 -4.51 10.70 -19.30
C GLU A 385 -4.40 11.63 -18.10
N GLN A 386 -4.10 11.06 -16.95
CA GLN A 386 -3.86 11.82 -15.74
C GLN A 386 -2.52 12.56 -15.84
N MET A 387 -2.56 13.88 -15.68
CA MET A 387 -1.34 14.68 -15.51
C MET A 387 -0.91 14.60 -14.07
N ILE A 388 0.32 14.11 -13.83
CA ILE A 388 0.90 14.04 -12.49
C ILE A 388 2.03 15.05 -12.41
N ASP A 389 1.84 16.08 -11.57
CA ASP A 389 2.86 17.08 -11.26
C ASP A 389 3.66 16.62 -10.03
N ALA A 390 4.58 15.69 -10.26
CA ALA A 390 5.48 15.22 -9.22
C ALA A 390 6.62 16.23 -9.00
N VAL A 391 7.19 16.23 -7.79
CA VAL A 391 8.32 17.13 -7.45
C VAL A 391 9.50 16.94 -8.42
N ALA A 392 9.78 15.72 -8.83
CA ALA A 392 10.85 15.41 -9.78
C ALA A 392 10.52 15.77 -11.24
N GLY A 393 9.28 16.09 -11.56
CA GLY A 393 8.84 16.45 -12.91
C GLY A 393 7.39 16.05 -13.20
N GLU A 394 6.84 16.61 -14.26
CA GLU A 394 5.50 16.24 -14.74
C GLU A 394 5.57 15.00 -15.61
N TYR A 395 4.58 14.11 -15.49
CA TYR A 395 4.39 12.99 -16.40
C TYR A 395 2.90 12.67 -16.56
N ARG A 396 2.58 11.92 -17.61
CA ARG A 396 1.22 11.47 -17.90
C ARG A 396 1.07 9.99 -17.59
N ASP A 397 -0.07 9.65 -17.03
CA ASP A 397 -0.41 8.28 -16.67
C ASP A 397 -1.65 7.84 -17.43
N ARG A 398 -1.53 6.77 -18.20
CA ARG A 398 -2.61 6.22 -19.02
C ARG A 398 -3.47 5.17 -18.29
N PHE A 399 -3.05 4.76 -17.12
CA PHE A 399 -3.75 3.73 -16.35
C PHE A 399 -4.04 4.24 -14.94
N MET A 400 -5.30 4.19 -14.56
CA MET A 400 -5.79 4.60 -13.25
C MET A 400 -6.57 3.45 -12.64
N PHE A 401 -6.34 3.17 -11.36
CA PHE A 401 -7.09 2.18 -10.61
C PHE A 401 -7.55 2.79 -9.29
N HIS A 402 -8.85 3.00 -9.15
CA HIS A 402 -9.47 3.59 -7.98
C HIS A 402 -10.30 2.56 -7.22
N TYR A 403 -10.22 2.62 -5.91
CA TYR A 403 -10.86 1.71 -4.98
C TYR A 403 -11.75 2.49 -4.03
N ASN A 404 -13.00 2.09 -3.90
CA ASN A 404 -13.98 2.68 -3.01
C ASN A 404 -14.59 1.61 -2.10
N MET A 405 -14.59 1.89 -0.79
CA MET A 405 -15.25 1.03 0.19
C MET A 405 -16.23 1.87 1.01
N PRO A 406 -17.46 2.03 0.52
CA PRO A 406 -18.47 2.80 1.24
C PRO A 406 -18.95 2.07 2.50
N PRO A 407 -19.54 2.80 3.47
CA PRO A 407 -19.98 2.20 4.73
C PRO A 407 -20.96 1.03 4.59
N TYR A 408 -21.79 1.03 3.56
CA TYR A 408 -22.76 -0.07 3.34
C TYR A 408 -22.08 -1.42 3.06
N ALA A 409 -20.80 -1.42 2.65
CA ALA A 409 -20.08 -2.67 2.38
C ALA A 409 -19.96 -3.57 3.62
N THR A 410 -19.99 -2.98 4.80
CA THR A 410 -20.01 -3.68 6.09
C THR A 410 -21.35 -3.58 6.81
N GLY A 411 -22.38 -3.04 6.14
CA GLY A 411 -23.72 -2.88 6.72
C GLY A 411 -23.80 -1.74 7.75
N GLU A 412 -22.91 -0.77 7.68
CA GLU A 412 -22.82 0.33 8.62
C GLU A 412 -23.32 1.64 8.04
N CYS A 413 -23.79 2.53 8.93
CA CYS A 413 -24.02 3.93 8.59
C CYS A 413 -22.70 4.69 8.75
N GLY A 414 -22.38 5.54 7.80
CA GLY A 414 -21.15 6.33 7.85
C GLY A 414 -21.17 7.50 6.87
N ARG A 415 -20.23 8.43 7.08
CA ARG A 415 -20.09 9.60 6.21
C ARG A 415 -19.41 9.21 4.89
N MET A 416 -20.03 9.58 3.78
CA MET A 416 -19.41 9.54 2.47
C MET A 416 -18.52 10.77 2.29
N GLY A 417 -17.35 10.60 1.70
CA GLY A 417 -16.42 11.71 1.50
C GLY A 417 -15.29 11.34 0.54
N ALA A 418 -14.23 12.14 0.55
CA ALA A 418 -13.04 11.88 -0.24
C ALA A 418 -12.36 10.57 0.18
N PRO A 419 -11.62 9.92 -0.74
CA PRO A 419 -10.89 8.69 -0.42
C PRO A 419 -9.97 8.87 0.78
N LYS A 420 -10.01 7.91 1.69
CA LYS A 420 -9.13 7.86 2.86
C LYS A 420 -7.79 7.23 2.47
N ARG A 421 -6.78 7.40 3.32
CA ARG A 421 -5.44 6.79 3.12
C ARG A 421 -5.53 5.28 2.81
N ARG A 422 -6.40 4.57 3.52
CA ARG A 422 -6.61 3.13 3.32
C ARG A 422 -7.10 2.80 1.90
N GLU A 423 -8.08 3.55 1.40
CA GLU A 423 -8.62 3.35 0.04
C GLU A 423 -7.57 3.62 -1.04
N ILE A 424 -6.75 4.65 -0.85
CA ILE A 424 -5.62 4.95 -1.74
C ILE A 424 -4.61 3.79 -1.74
N GLY A 425 -4.29 3.25 -0.58
CA GLY A 425 -3.37 2.11 -0.45
C GLY A 425 -3.89 0.83 -1.13
N HIS A 426 -5.16 0.50 -0.93
CA HIS A 426 -5.80 -0.67 -1.56
C HIS A 426 -5.89 -0.52 -3.07
N GLY A 427 -6.23 0.66 -3.57
CA GLY A 427 -6.25 0.95 -5.00
C GLY A 427 -4.88 0.80 -5.65
N ARG A 428 -3.83 1.28 -4.99
CA ARG A 428 -2.46 1.14 -5.48
C ARG A 428 -1.99 -0.31 -5.51
N LEU A 429 -2.33 -1.10 -4.51
CA LEU A 429 -2.01 -2.52 -4.49
C LEU A 429 -2.69 -3.27 -5.64
N ALA A 430 -3.97 -3.01 -5.87
CA ALA A 430 -4.70 -3.60 -6.99
C ALA A 430 -4.12 -3.16 -8.35
N ARG A 431 -3.81 -1.88 -8.49
CA ARG A 431 -3.15 -1.35 -9.69
C ARG A 431 -1.83 -2.06 -9.96
N ARG A 432 -0.99 -2.17 -8.96
CA ARG A 432 0.34 -2.78 -9.05
C ARG A 432 0.26 -4.23 -9.51
N ALA A 433 -0.75 -4.96 -9.03
CA ALA A 433 -0.97 -6.35 -9.38
C ALA A 433 -1.32 -6.55 -10.87
N VAL A 434 -2.11 -5.65 -11.44
CA VAL A 434 -2.67 -5.79 -12.79
C VAL A 434 -1.82 -5.08 -13.86
N GLU A 435 -1.17 -3.98 -13.49
CA GLU A 435 -0.44 -3.10 -14.43
C GLU A 435 0.61 -3.84 -15.26
N MET A 436 1.28 -4.85 -14.68
CA MET A 436 2.31 -5.62 -15.37
C MET A 436 1.78 -6.43 -16.56
N MET A 437 0.48 -6.69 -16.57
CA MET A 437 -0.17 -7.48 -17.62
C MET A 437 -0.88 -6.62 -18.68
N LEU A 438 -0.82 -5.31 -18.56
CA LEU A 438 -1.38 -4.41 -19.56
C LEU A 438 -0.60 -4.53 -20.88
N PRO A 439 -1.30 -4.39 -22.02
CA PRO A 439 -0.64 -4.34 -23.31
C PRO A 439 0.27 -3.10 -23.41
N ALA A 440 1.28 -3.18 -24.27
CA ALA A 440 2.14 -2.03 -24.58
C ALA A 440 1.29 -0.87 -25.16
N PRO A 441 1.68 0.39 -24.94
CA PRO A 441 0.96 1.55 -25.49
C PRO A 441 0.77 1.50 -27.00
N GLU A 442 1.72 0.93 -27.74
CA GLU A 442 1.67 0.76 -29.20
C GLU A 442 0.60 -0.22 -29.64
N ASP A 443 0.35 -1.23 -28.81
CA ASP A 443 -0.60 -2.31 -29.12
C ASP A 443 -2.03 -1.98 -28.70
N PHE A 444 -2.21 -1.07 -27.76
CA PHE A 444 -3.50 -0.64 -27.25
C PHE A 444 -3.44 0.81 -26.75
N GLN A 445 -3.90 1.73 -27.57
CA GLN A 445 -3.67 3.18 -27.41
C GLN A 445 -4.71 3.89 -26.55
N TYR A 446 -5.41 3.18 -25.70
CA TYR A 446 -6.43 3.77 -24.82
C TYR A 446 -5.84 4.19 -23.46
N THR A 447 -6.39 5.27 -22.93
CA THR A 447 -6.32 5.54 -21.50
C THR A 447 -7.35 4.65 -20.82
N MET A 448 -6.96 4.02 -19.72
CA MET A 448 -7.80 3.06 -19.00
C MET A 448 -8.03 3.53 -17.57
N ARG A 449 -9.29 3.60 -17.16
CA ARG A 449 -9.64 3.82 -15.77
C ARG A 449 -10.44 2.65 -15.23
N VAL A 450 -9.94 2.02 -14.19
CA VAL A 450 -10.63 0.95 -13.46
C VAL A 450 -11.10 1.50 -12.13
N VAL A 451 -12.37 1.29 -11.82
CA VAL A 451 -12.94 1.66 -10.51
C VAL A 451 -13.52 0.42 -9.87
N SER A 452 -13.03 0.08 -8.70
CA SER A 452 -13.57 -1.01 -7.88
C SER A 452 -14.49 -0.46 -6.80
N GLU A 453 -15.77 -0.77 -6.90
CA GLU A 453 -16.76 -0.50 -5.85
C GLU A 453 -16.91 -1.75 -4.97
N ILE A 454 -16.44 -1.67 -3.73
CA ILE A 454 -16.62 -2.74 -2.77
C ILE A 454 -18.03 -2.66 -2.20
N THR A 455 -18.84 -3.64 -2.53
CA THR A 455 -20.26 -3.70 -2.15
C THR A 455 -20.51 -4.60 -0.95
N GLU A 456 -19.62 -5.55 -0.69
CA GLU A 456 -19.60 -6.36 0.53
C GLU A 456 -18.16 -6.62 0.93
N SER A 457 -17.86 -6.62 2.23
CA SER A 457 -16.50 -6.82 2.74
C SER A 457 -16.47 -7.73 3.98
N ASN A 458 -15.82 -8.88 3.83
CA ASN A 458 -15.42 -9.77 4.92
C ASN A 458 -14.19 -10.58 4.50
N GLY A 459 -13.02 -10.00 4.67
CA GLY A 459 -11.78 -10.49 4.12
C GLY A 459 -11.30 -9.60 2.98
N SER A 460 -10.16 -9.89 2.39
CA SER A 460 -9.47 -8.98 1.47
C SER A 460 -10.32 -8.48 0.31
N SER A 461 -10.77 -7.25 0.41
CA SER A 461 -11.44 -6.52 -0.67
C SER A 461 -10.47 -6.05 -1.75
N SER A 462 -9.19 -5.79 -1.41
CA SER A 462 -8.17 -5.43 -2.40
C SER A 462 -7.87 -6.57 -3.36
N MET A 463 -7.84 -7.81 -2.87
CA MET A 463 -7.62 -8.97 -3.74
C MET A 463 -8.85 -9.31 -4.58
N ALA A 464 -10.06 -9.06 -4.08
CA ALA A 464 -11.27 -9.09 -4.89
C ALA A 464 -11.22 -8.03 -6.01
N SER A 465 -10.69 -6.84 -5.71
CA SER A 465 -10.48 -5.77 -6.69
C SER A 465 -9.47 -6.16 -7.78
N VAL A 466 -8.43 -6.90 -7.44
CA VAL A 466 -7.46 -7.43 -8.41
C VAL A 466 -8.16 -8.37 -9.40
N CYS A 467 -8.91 -9.34 -8.89
CA CYS A 467 -9.62 -10.30 -9.73
C CYS A 467 -10.68 -9.62 -10.60
N GLY A 468 -11.51 -8.79 -9.98
CA GLY A 468 -12.55 -8.03 -10.69
C GLY A 468 -11.97 -7.02 -11.69
N GLY A 469 -10.84 -6.41 -11.35
CA GLY A 469 -10.12 -5.48 -12.22
C GLY A 469 -9.63 -6.15 -13.50
N ALA A 470 -8.96 -7.29 -13.39
CA ALA A 470 -8.52 -8.08 -14.52
C ALA A 470 -9.72 -8.50 -15.40
N LEU A 471 -10.80 -8.97 -14.78
CA LEU A 471 -12.00 -9.37 -15.49
C LEU A 471 -12.69 -8.20 -16.20
N SER A 472 -12.78 -7.04 -15.57
CA SER A 472 -13.42 -5.86 -16.19
C SER A 472 -12.60 -5.30 -17.34
N LEU A 473 -11.28 -5.35 -17.26
CA LEU A 473 -10.39 -4.97 -18.35
C LEU A 473 -10.57 -5.90 -19.55
N MET A 474 -10.62 -7.20 -19.33
CA MET A 474 -10.88 -8.16 -20.39
C MET A 474 -12.28 -7.97 -21.01
N ASP A 475 -13.29 -7.71 -20.19
CA ASP A 475 -14.65 -7.43 -20.67
C ASP A 475 -14.70 -6.17 -21.54
N ALA A 476 -13.85 -5.18 -21.24
CA ALA A 476 -13.72 -3.95 -22.03
C ALA A 476 -12.96 -4.15 -23.36
N GLY A 477 -12.38 -5.30 -23.60
CA GLY A 477 -11.58 -5.57 -24.78
C GLY A 477 -10.10 -5.26 -24.65
N VAL A 478 -9.61 -5.05 -23.43
CA VAL A 478 -8.17 -4.85 -23.18
C VAL A 478 -7.44 -6.20 -23.30
N PRO A 479 -6.48 -6.33 -24.21
CA PRO A 479 -5.75 -7.58 -24.39
C PRO A 479 -4.66 -7.77 -23.33
N LEU A 480 -5.06 -8.10 -22.10
CA LEU A 480 -4.12 -8.44 -21.05
C LEU A 480 -3.20 -9.58 -21.47
N LYS A 481 -1.94 -9.51 -21.12
CA LYS A 481 -0.97 -10.57 -21.44
C LYS A 481 -1.36 -11.89 -20.78
N GLN A 482 -1.86 -11.84 -19.54
CA GLN A 482 -2.39 -12.95 -18.77
C GLN A 482 -3.47 -12.45 -17.81
N LEU A 483 -4.39 -13.32 -17.41
CA LEU A 483 -5.29 -13.05 -16.28
C LEU A 483 -4.50 -12.96 -14.97
N VAL A 484 -4.94 -12.07 -14.10
CA VAL A 484 -4.35 -11.86 -12.77
C VAL A 484 -5.39 -12.18 -11.71
N ALA A 485 -5.02 -13.00 -10.75
CA ALA A 485 -5.81 -13.22 -9.54
C ALA A 485 -5.02 -12.82 -8.31
N GLY A 486 -5.72 -12.46 -7.26
CA GLY A 486 -5.12 -12.15 -5.98
C GLY A 486 -5.77 -12.92 -4.84
N ILE A 487 -5.01 -13.22 -3.81
CA ILE A 487 -5.45 -13.94 -2.64
C ILE A 487 -4.82 -13.36 -1.37
N ALA A 488 -5.61 -13.33 -0.29
CA ALA A 488 -5.14 -12.96 1.03
C ALA A 488 -4.96 -14.18 1.90
N MET A 489 -3.81 -14.27 2.53
CA MET A 489 -3.37 -15.36 3.37
C MET A 489 -3.11 -14.87 4.78
N GLY A 490 -3.22 -15.77 5.75
CA GLY A 490 -2.85 -15.52 7.14
C GLY A 490 -1.96 -16.60 7.69
N LEU A 491 -1.27 -16.29 8.78
CA LEU A 491 -0.46 -17.23 9.53
C LEU A 491 -0.73 -17.08 11.02
N ILE A 492 -0.85 -18.22 11.67
CA ILE A 492 -0.93 -18.33 13.12
C ILE A 492 0.23 -19.20 13.59
N LYS A 493 1.02 -18.71 14.54
CA LYS A 493 2.18 -19.42 15.07
C LYS A 493 2.18 -19.36 16.60
N GLU A 494 2.27 -20.53 17.23
CA GLU A 494 2.49 -20.68 18.67
C GLU A 494 3.66 -21.64 18.88
N GLU A 495 4.72 -21.17 19.52
CA GLU A 495 5.92 -21.95 19.77
C GLU A 495 6.43 -22.69 18.52
N ASN A 496 6.24 -24.01 18.47
CA ASN A 496 6.73 -24.87 17.37
C ASN A 496 5.61 -25.23 16.36
N LYS A 497 4.39 -24.77 16.57
CA LYS A 497 3.26 -25.03 15.68
C LYS A 497 2.91 -23.79 14.88
N PHE A 498 2.58 -23.99 13.61
CA PHE A 498 2.03 -22.92 12.79
C PHE A 498 0.96 -23.46 11.84
N ALA A 499 0.07 -22.59 11.43
CA ALA A 499 -0.95 -22.87 10.41
C ALA A 499 -1.01 -21.70 9.43
N VAL A 500 -1.04 -22.03 8.15
CA VAL A 500 -1.25 -21.05 7.07
C VAL A 500 -2.70 -21.11 6.66
N LEU A 501 -3.38 -19.96 6.63
CA LEU A 501 -4.79 -19.84 6.28
C LEU A 501 -4.94 -19.26 4.89
N THR A 502 -5.65 -19.97 4.03
CA THR A 502 -5.97 -19.52 2.67
C THR A 502 -7.26 -18.73 2.68
N ASP A 503 -7.30 -17.59 2.01
CA ASP A 503 -8.47 -16.72 1.88
C ASP A 503 -9.05 -16.35 3.26
N ILE A 504 -8.35 -15.49 3.97
CA ILE A 504 -8.69 -15.12 5.34
C ILE A 504 -9.93 -14.22 5.43
N LEU A 505 -10.67 -14.44 6.51
CA LEU A 505 -11.73 -13.54 6.97
C LEU A 505 -11.13 -12.32 7.69
N GLY A 506 -11.90 -11.24 7.80
CA GLY A 506 -11.49 -10.07 8.56
C GLY A 506 -11.16 -10.40 10.04
N ASP A 507 -11.94 -11.25 10.68
CA ASP A 507 -11.69 -11.69 12.06
C ASP A 507 -10.37 -12.47 12.16
N GLU A 508 -10.05 -13.29 11.19
CA GLU A 508 -8.79 -14.05 11.15
C GLU A 508 -7.56 -13.17 10.95
N ASP A 509 -7.71 -12.07 10.21
CA ASP A 509 -6.65 -11.07 10.04
C ASP A 509 -6.27 -10.42 11.37
N HIS A 510 -7.26 -10.02 12.16
CA HIS A 510 -7.03 -9.41 13.49
C HIS A 510 -6.37 -10.36 14.48
N LEU A 511 -6.60 -11.66 14.37
CA LEU A 511 -6.10 -12.67 15.30
C LEU A 511 -4.80 -13.33 14.85
N GLY A 512 -4.36 -13.07 13.63
CA GLY A 512 -3.17 -13.67 13.02
C GLY A 512 -1.88 -12.95 13.39
N ASP A 513 -0.77 -13.65 13.15
CA ASP A 513 0.59 -13.16 13.38
C ASP A 513 1.25 -12.60 12.13
N MET A 514 0.77 -12.97 10.97
CA MET A 514 1.16 -12.45 9.68
C MET A 514 -0.04 -12.48 8.76
N ASP A 515 -0.24 -11.42 8.00
CA ASP A 515 -1.11 -11.43 6.85
C ASP A 515 -0.30 -11.05 5.61
N PHE A 516 -0.62 -11.67 4.50
CA PHE A 516 0.03 -11.35 3.25
C PHE A 516 -0.93 -11.55 2.08
N LYS A 517 -0.69 -10.77 1.05
CA LYS A 517 -1.48 -10.74 -0.17
C LYS A 517 -0.56 -11.03 -1.33
N VAL A 518 -0.96 -12.00 -2.15
CA VAL A 518 -0.20 -12.39 -3.34
C VAL A 518 -1.11 -12.27 -4.54
N ALA A 519 -0.68 -11.53 -5.53
CA ALA A 519 -1.34 -11.46 -6.83
C ALA A 519 -0.38 -11.93 -7.92
N GLY A 520 -0.94 -12.50 -8.95
CA GLY A 520 -0.14 -12.95 -10.08
C GLY A 520 -0.95 -13.71 -11.12
N THR A 521 -0.22 -14.17 -12.12
CA THR A 521 -0.70 -14.98 -13.24
C THR A 521 -0.40 -16.46 -12.98
N GLU A 522 -0.69 -17.30 -13.97
CA GLU A 522 -0.22 -18.70 -13.95
C GLU A 522 1.30 -18.83 -13.94
N ASN A 523 2.01 -17.82 -14.47
CA ASN A 523 3.46 -17.89 -14.70
C ASN A 523 4.27 -17.32 -13.53
N GLY A 524 3.67 -16.48 -12.70
CA GLY A 524 4.40 -15.91 -11.58
C GLY A 524 3.67 -14.77 -10.87
N VAL A 525 4.35 -14.23 -9.88
CA VAL A 525 3.87 -13.16 -9.00
C VAL A 525 4.00 -11.81 -9.68
N THR A 526 2.97 -10.97 -9.56
CA THR A 526 2.99 -9.57 -10.02
C THR A 526 2.95 -8.57 -8.88
N ALA A 527 2.41 -8.96 -7.73
CA ALA A 527 2.43 -8.14 -6.51
C ALA A 527 2.46 -9.01 -5.26
N LEU A 528 3.15 -8.53 -4.25
CA LEU A 528 3.23 -9.18 -2.94
C LEU A 528 3.27 -8.11 -1.86
N GLN A 529 2.42 -8.26 -0.85
CA GLN A 529 2.40 -7.39 0.33
C GLN A 529 2.36 -8.26 1.58
N MET A 530 3.25 -8.01 2.54
CA MET A 530 3.30 -8.71 3.82
C MET A 530 3.29 -7.73 4.98
N ASP A 531 2.58 -8.08 6.04
CA ASP A 531 2.64 -7.43 7.35
C ASP A 531 2.83 -8.52 8.40
N ILE A 532 3.94 -8.45 9.12
CA ILE A 532 4.36 -9.46 10.10
C ILE A 532 4.40 -8.81 11.48
N LYS A 533 3.69 -9.39 12.43
CA LYS A 533 3.49 -8.81 13.78
C LYS A 533 4.40 -9.43 14.84
N ILE A 534 5.06 -10.55 14.52
CA ILE A 534 5.89 -11.31 15.46
C ILE A 534 7.28 -11.59 14.89
N GLN A 535 8.20 -11.96 15.76
CA GLN A 535 9.50 -12.54 15.41
C GLN A 535 9.37 -14.05 15.19
N GLY A 536 10.38 -14.67 14.59
CA GLY A 536 10.45 -16.11 14.43
C GLY A 536 9.73 -16.68 13.22
N ILE A 537 9.28 -15.84 12.29
CA ILE A 537 8.81 -16.29 10.98
C ILE A 537 10.03 -16.57 10.12
N THR A 538 10.38 -17.86 10.00
CA THR A 538 11.56 -18.32 9.29
C THR A 538 11.36 -18.33 7.78
N LYS A 539 12.47 -18.43 7.03
CA LYS A 539 12.44 -18.63 5.56
C LYS A 539 11.59 -19.85 5.18
N GLU A 540 11.74 -20.93 5.93
CA GLU A 540 11.04 -22.20 5.70
C GLU A 540 9.53 -22.04 5.88
N ILE A 541 9.10 -21.31 6.91
CA ILE A 541 7.68 -20.97 7.13
C ILE A 541 7.15 -20.12 5.97
N MET A 542 7.90 -19.12 5.53
CA MET A 542 7.53 -18.27 4.39
C MET A 542 7.41 -19.07 3.09
N GLN A 543 8.30 -20.05 2.86
CA GLN A 543 8.22 -20.95 1.71
C GLN A 543 6.91 -21.74 1.70
N VAL A 544 6.53 -22.31 2.83
CA VAL A 544 5.27 -23.05 2.97
C VAL A 544 4.08 -22.13 2.73
N ALA A 545 4.11 -20.94 3.31
CA ALA A 545 3.04 -19.96 3.18
C ALA A 545 2.85 -19.48 1.73
N LEU A 546 3.93 -19.17 1.03
CA LEU A 546 3.88 -18.74 -0.36
C LEU A 546 3.45 -19.87 -1.31
N ALA A 547 3.88 -21.10 -1.06
CA ALA A 547 3.45 -22.28 -1.82
C ALA A 547 1.94 -22.51 -1.68
N GLN A 548 1.39 -22.37 -0.47
CA GLN A 548 -0.04 -22.50 -0.24
C GLN A 548 -0.83 -21.36 -0.88
N ALA A 549 -0.30 -20.13 -0.87
CA ALA A 549 -0.88 -18.99 -1.56
C ALA A 549 -0.94 -19.22 -3.08
N ARG A 550 0.09 -19.83 -3.66
CA ARG A 550 0.11 -20.19 -5.08
C ARG A 550 -1.02 -21.17 -5.43
N GLU A 551 -1.24 -22.20 -4.61
CA GLU A 551 -2.37 -23.14 -4.80
C GLU A 551 -3.70 -22.39 -4.85
N GLY A 552 -3.94 -21.47 -3.91
CA GLY A 552 -5.15 -20.66 -3.86
C GLY A 552 -5.29 -19.73 -5.07
N ARG A 553 -4.22 -19.08 -5.47
CA ARG A 553 -4.20 -18.22 -6.66
C ARG A 553 -4.52 -19.00 -7.94
N MET A 554 -3.94 -20.17 -8.12
CA MET A 554 -4.18 -21.02 -9.27
C MET A 554 -5.64 -21.51 -9.31
N HIS A 555 -6.20 -21.82 -8.17
CA HIS A 555 -7.62 -22.19 -8.04
C HIS A 555 -8.53 -21.05 -8.50
N ILE A 556 -8.27 -19.82 -8.04
CA ILE A 556 -9.05 -18.63 -8.43
C ILE A 556 -8.91 -18.36 -9.93
N LEU A 557 -7.69 -18.41 -10.47
CA LEU A 557 -7.43 -18.24 -11.91
C LEU A 557 -8.21 -19.24 -12.75
N GLY A 558 -8.29 -20.50 -12.31
CA GLY A 558 -9.08 -21.52 -12.98
C GLY A 558 -10.56 -21.18 -13.09
N ILE A 559 -11.14 -20.69 -11.99
CA ILE A 559 -12.55 -20.23 -11.97
C ILE A 559 -12.75 -19.02 -12.88
N MET A 560 -11.85 -18.04 -12.84
CA MET A 560 -11.92 -16.85 -13.69
C MET A 560 -11.83 -17.22 -15.18
N LYS A 561 -10.94 -18.12 -15.55
CA LYS A 561 -10.81 -18.62 -16.92
C LYS A 561 -12.06 -19.35 -17.40
N GLU A 562 -12.60 -20.23 -16.58
CA GLU A 562 -13.83 -20.96 -16.90
C GLU A 562 -14.99 -20.00 -17.12
N ALA A 563 -15.16 -19.01 -16.28
CA ALA A 563 -16.24 -18.03 -16.36
C ALA A 563 -16.18 -17.15 -17.62
N THR A 564 -14.97 -16.84 -18.11
CA THR A 564 -14.75 -15.96 -19.28
C THR A 564 -14.43 -16.73 -20.56
N GLY A 565 -14.21 -18.04 -20.48
CA GLY A 565 -13.68 -18.84 -21.59
C GLY A 565 -12.25 -18.46 -21.98
N GLY A 566 -11.57 -17.64 -21.17
CA GLY A 566 -10.22 -17.13 -21.46
C GLY A 566 -10.17 -16.10 -22.59
N ASN A 567 -11.31 -15.60 -23.05
CA ASN A 567 -11.41 -14.70 -24.19
C ASN A 567 -11.48 -13.24 -23.77
N VAL A 568 -10.79 -12.40 -24.54
CA VAL A 568 -10.92 -10.94 -24.45
C VAL A 568 -12.27 -10.55 -25.06
N GLY A 569 -13.01 -9.67 -24.37
CA GLY A 569 -14.27 -9.14 -24.87
C GLY A 569 -14.07 -8.23 -26.08
N GLU A 570 -15.16 -7.93 -26.75
CA GLU A 570 -15.17 -6.94 -27.84
C GLU A 570 -15.26 -5.53 -27.25
N LEU A 571 -14.74 -4.55 -28.00
CA LEU A 571 -14.89 -3.15 -27.62
C LEU A 571 -16.38 -2.77 -27.58
N SER A 572 -16.81 -2.14 -26.49
CA SER A 572 -18.17 -1.62 -26.33
C SER A 572 -18.54 -0.65 -27.47
N ALA A 573 -19.79 -0.65 -27.88
CA ALA A 573 -20.31 0.35 -28.80
C ALA A 573 -20.20 1.79 -28.24
N TYR A 574 -20.10 1.93 -26.93
CA TYR A 574 -19.93 3.22 -26.24
C TYR A 574 -18.47 3.63 -26.07
N ALA A 575 -17.51 2.73 -26.30
CA ALA A 575 -16.09 3.05 -26.22
C ALA A 575 -15.65 3.87 -27.45
N PRO A 576 -14.73 4.84 -27.26
CA PRO A 576 -14.21 5.59 -28.41
C PRO A 576 -13.46 4.66 -29.37
N ARG A 577 -13.65 4.90 -30.67
CA ARG A 577 -12.88 4.26 -31.74
C ARG A 577 -11.73 5.19 -32.11
N MET A 578 -10.56 4.62 -32.32
CA MET A 578 -9.35 5.38 -32.64
C MET A 578 -8.91 5.11 -34.07
N ILE A 579 -8.61 6.19 -34.77
CA ILE A 579 -7.98 6.17 -36.08
C ILE A 579 -6.62 6.86 -35.95
N THR A 580 -5.57 6.19 -36.42
CA THR A 580 -4.23 6.77 -36.45
C THR A 580 -3.84 7.16 -37.86
N MET A 581 -3.20 8.30 -38.00
CA MET A 581 -2.61 8.76 -39.24
C MET A 581 -1.32 9.51 -38.99
N LYS A 582 -0.53 9.70 -40.03
CA LYS A 582 0.71 10.47 -39.96
C LYS A 582 0.71 11.54 -41.03
N ILE A 583 1.09 12.75 -40.64
CA ILE A 583 1.26 13.89 -41.55
C ILE A 583 2.70 14.39 -41.51
N ASN A 584 3.07 15.20 -42.51
CA ASN A 584 4.33 15.92 -42.47
C ASN A 584 4.31 16.88 -41.26
N PRO A 585 5.31 16.82 -40.36
CA PRO A 585 5.38 17.71 -39.20
C PRO A 585 5.28 19.21 -39.54
N GLU A 586 5.71 19.61 -40.72
CA GLU A 586 5.57 21.01 -41.18
C GLU A 586 4.13 21.44 -41.36
N LYS A 587 3.21 20.50 -41.61
CA LYS A 587 1.77 20.74 -41.79
C LYS A 587 0.99 20.79 -40.48
N ILE A 588 1.62 20.50 -39.34
CA ILE A 588 0.96 20.55 -38.02
C ILE A 588 0.34 21.92 -37.77
N ARG A 589 1.01 22.98 -38.14
CA ARG A 589 0.52 24.35 -38.01
C ARG A 589 -0.79 24.59 -38.77
N ASP A 590 -0.91 24.00 -39.96
CA ASP A 590 -2.10 24.16 -40.80
C ASP A 590 -3.29 23.42 -40.21
N VAL A 591 -3.06 22.23 -39.62
CA VAL A 591 -4.11 21.44 -38.96
C VAL A 591 -4.57 22.11 -37.67
N ILE A 592 -3.67 22.67 -36.88
CA ILE A 592 -4.01 23.40 -35.65
C ILE A 592 -4.70 24.72 -36.00
N GLY A 593 -4.16 25.45 -36.96
CA GLY A 593 -4.62 26.76 -37.33
C GLY A 593 -4.24 27.85 -36.32
N LYS A 594 -4.49 29.10 -36.68
CA LYS A 594 -4.17 30.24 -35.84
C LYS A 594 -4.95 30.19 -34.52
N GLY A 595 -4.22 30.11 -33.42
CA GLY A 595 -4.84 30.01 -32.08
C GLY A 595 -5.67 28.74 -31.87
N GLY A 596 -5.44 27.69 -32.65
CA GLY A 596 -6.17 26.44 -32.57
C GLY A 596 -7.55 26.43 -33.24
N ALA A 597 -7.84 27.45 -34.06
CA ALA A 597 -9.16 27.61 -34.67
C ALA A 597 -9.54 26.47 -35.62
N THR A 598 -8.58 25.98 -36.43
CA THR A 598 -8.84 24.91 -37.41
C THR A 598 -9.13 23.58 -36.71
N ILE A 599 -8.32 23.19 -35.75
CA ILE A 599 -8.53 21.93 -35.01
C ILE A 599 -9.83 21.97 -34.21
N ARG A 600 -10.17 23.09 -33.59
CA ARG A 600 -11.47 23.25 -32.91
C ARG A 600 -12.64 23.15 -33.89
N GLY A 601 -12.53 23.75 -35.05
CA GLY A 601 -13.53 23.67 -36.10
C GLY A 601 -13.78 22.24 -36.57
N ILE A 602 -12.72 21.45 -36.73
CA ILE A 602 -12.83 20.00 -37.07
C ILE A 602 -13.55 19.26 -35.95
N THR A 603 -13.18 19.50 -34.70
CA THR A 603 -13.81 18.86 -33.54
C THR A 603 -15.28 19.22 -33.40
N GLU A 604 -15.64 20.49 -33.57
CA GLU A 604 -17.04 20.96 -33.52
C GLU A 604 -17.88 20.38 -34.66
N GLN A 605 -17.32 20.32 -35.85
CA GLN A 605 -18.01 19.84 -37.06
C GLN A 605 -18.23 18.32 -37.04
N THR A 606 -17.29 17.55 -36.50
CA THR A 606 -17.32 16.08 -36.55
C THR A 606 -17.69 15.42 -35.22
N GLY A 607 -17.47 16.09 -34.11
CA GLY A 607 -17.59 15.50 -32.77
C GLY A 607 -16.40 14.61 -32.37
N ALA A 608 -15.38 14.49 -33.23
CA ALA A 608 -14.19 13.69 -32.96
C ALA A 608 -13.17 14.46 -32.13
N SER A 609 -12.43 13.75 -31.28
CA SER A 609 -11.28 14.26 -30.54
C SER A 609 -10.00 14.00 -31.33
N ILE A 610 -9.13 15.00 -31.43
CA ILE A 610 -7.90 14.93 -32.23
C ILE A 610 -6.70 15.22 -31.34
N ASP A 611 -5.72 14.29 -31.32
CA ASP A 611 -4.46 14.44 -30.61
C ASP A 611 -3.29 14.40 -31.61
N ILE A 612 -2.46 15.42 -31.60
CA ILE A 612 -1.33 15.59 -32.54
C ILE A 612 -0.03 15.59 -31.75
N LYS A 613 0.91 14.72 -32.17
CA LYS A 613 2.28 14.67 -31.65
C LYS A 613 3.23 15.46 -32.53
N GLU A 614 4.35 15.86 -31.98
CA GLU A 614 5.37 16.65 -32.69
C GLU A 614 5.98 15.95 -33.89
N ASP A 615 5.97 14.62 -33.92
CA ASP A 615 6.47 13.82 -35.03
C ASP A 615 5.49 13.71 -36.22
N GLY A 616 4.33 14.34 -36.12
CA GLY A 616 3.27 14.27 -37.13
C GLY A 616 2.27 13.14 -36.95
N SER A 617 2.40 12.33 -35.91
CA SER A 617 1.42 11.30 -35.58
C SER A 617 0.13 11.92 -35.07
N ILE A 618 -1.02 11.51 -35.61
CA ILE A 618 -2.34 11.99 -35.21
C ILE A 618 -3.19 10.81 -34.80
N THR A 619 -3.84 10.93 -33.64
CA THR A 619 -4.85 9.99 -33.17
C THR A 619 -6.21 10.70 -33.15
N ILE A 620 -7.18 10.13 -33.86
CA ILE A 620 -8.55 10.61 -33.93
C ILE A 620 -9.42 9.62 -33.16
N ALA A 621 -10.14 10.12 -32.15
CA ALA A 621 -11.01 9.31 -31.33
C ALA A 621 -12.44 9.79 -31.43
N SER A 622 -13.38 8.86 -31.62
CA SER A 622 -14.82 9.16 -31.63
C SER A 622 -15.62 7.92 -31.25
N VAL A 623 -16.77 8.11 -30.63
CA VAL A 623 -17.73 7.04 -30.37
C VAL A 623 -18.44 6.66 -31.68
N ASP A 624 -18.68 7.63 -32.55
CA ASP A 624 -19.22 7.43 -33.90
C ASP A 624 -18.06 7.21 -34.89
N GLY A 625 -17.99 6.05 -35.50
CA GLY A 625 -16.96 5.71 -36.50
C GLY A 625 -16.95 6.63 -37.71
N ASP A 626 -18.12 7.09 -38.17
CA ASP A 626 -18.23 8.03 -39.28
C ASP A 626 -17.64 9.40 -38.95
N ALA A 627 -17.78 9.84 -37.69
CA ALA A 627 -17.19 11.09 -37.24
C ALA A 627 -15.66 11.04 -37.33
N GLY A 628 -15.05 9.94 -36.92
CA GLY A 628 -13.60 9.73 -37.02
C GLY A 628 -13.11 9.77 -38.48
N GLU A 629 -13.79 9.11 -39.37
CA GLU A 629 -13.45 9.09 -40.83
C GLU A 629 -13.62 10.49 -41.43
N ARG A 630 -14.67 11.22 -41.10
CA ARG A 630 -14.86 12.61 -41.56
C ARG A 630 -13.76 13.53 -41.07
N ALA A 631 -13.36 13.40 -39.81
CA ALA A 631 -12.23 14.17 -39.27
C ALA A 631 -10.92 13.84 -39.97
N LYS A 632 -10.66 12.58 -40.21
CA LYS A 632 -9.49 12.12 -40.99
C LYS A 632 -9.45 12.75 -42.38
N LYS A 633 -10.57 12.73 -43.09
CA LYS A 633 -10.66 13.33 -44.41
C LYS A 633 -10.42 14.84 -44.38
N LEU A 634 -10.96 15.55 -43.42
CA LEU A 634 -10.72 17.00 -43.28
C LEU A 634 -9.24 17.30 -43.06
N ILE A 635 -8.55 16.47 -42.27
CA ILE A 635 -7.09 16.63 -42.03
C ILE A 635 -6.31 16.29 -43.31
N GLU A 636 -6.69 15.24 -44.03
CA GLU A 636 -6.07 14.88 -45.33
C GLU A 636 -6.22 16.01 -46.33
N ASP A 637 -7.40 16.63 -46.44
CA ASP A 637 -7.66 17.76 -47.33
C ASP A 637 -6.80 19.00 -47.00
N ILE A 638 -6.58 19.27 -45.71
CA ILE A 638 -5.72 20.39 -45.24
C ILE A 638 -4.24 20.12 -45.51
N THR A 639 -3.83 18.87 -45.44
CA THR A 639 -2.42 18.46 -45.59
C THR A 639 -2.06 17.99 -47.01
N ALA A 640 -3.02 17.95 -47.90
CA ALA A 640 -2.79 17.62 -49.30
C ALA A 640 -1.84 18.64 -49.95
N GLU A 641 -0.86 18.13 -50.73
CA GLU A 641 0.08 18.96 -51.48
C GLU A 641 -0.52 19.44 -52.82
#